data_4d271d2b3c3ab20cc1044da63ad59658
#
_entry.id   4d271d2b3c3ab20cc1044da63ad59658
#
_cell.length_a   1.000
_cell.length_b   1.000
_cell.length_c   1.000
_cell.angle_alpha   90.00
_cell.angle_beta   90.00
_cell.angle_gamma   90.00
#
_symmetry.space_group_name_H-M   'P 1'
#
loop_
_entity.id
_entity.type
_entity.pdbx_description
1 polymer ?
#
loop_
_entity_poly.entity_id
_entity_poly.type
_entity_poly.pdbx_seq_one_letter_code
_entity_poly.pdbx_strand_id
1 'polypeptide(L)'
;PIWTIKQIKMIRLIVFSYLSDKPLKEVNQIIGINRSNCLPKSITYLHKYIESREVRKIRFVLTLLSISRAIPGWAKPNLSTITTPSNPNKVQMNLITDYMDEFLQKYNWNFKIPMYFDRTEIVLSTKSGPNGTATRTALVDLWEMPEELKTILKGTNLGPIMTEYESLLSPNRVWKYHTVVTKWKEYMKLKIKTISFFDTQLSKLKRGQIRKLSIVEDPEAKSRIIAIFDFWSQQWLKQIHKIHFTFLKRIETDRTFTQDPWITSKPLGHKYYSFDLSAATDRFPIALQEELIKKMFGEDTSTRWRMILTTFPFYVPWEDKLIYYNAGQPMGAYSSWSTFTITHHVVLQYIHKNLGLTEMYYQILGDDIVIYHDEVAKEYQRLMKELEVDISIPKSNISSEMYEFAKRVIIKGREVTGIQIRGLLENHSKYHLLYQMVYEIIYSRGYTPVRFQTIPDLLYLMMKNIGMKEKFALNIKSRVTTLHAFNKFLDGNITPFLDDLKRRYPHYEGSLELNQVELNNWIYLSMSSIFNKVNGDYIRYAHDLINRPIAIEQAAIGLADPSDIWTSPIYYLTKLPVMEALRNTIRSLNRSRKLESIKDMVKAIALPDSDIFEKRGSIRLIGAYAKLAKITIATFEHHVIQGRLAAIPDPNLGSQVLDHIVSDMRTYQIDKSHGLIPPAPKPPVTP
;
A
#
# COMPACT_ATOMS: atom_id res chain seq x y z
N PRO A 1 24.81 -10.27 -11.82
CA PRO A 1 24.01 -9.47 -10.85
C PRO A 1 23.61 -10.31 -9.62
N ILE A 2 23.00 -11.51 -9.79
CA ILE A 2 22.51 -12.33 -8.66
C ILE A 2 23.63 -12.70 -7.70
N TRP A 3 24.78 -13.11 -8.21
CA TRP A 3 25.96 -13.44 -7.41
C TRP A 3 26.41 -12.21 -6.58
N THR A 4 26.54 -11.04 -7.22
CA THR A 4 26.93 -9.79 -6.56
C THR A 4 25.96 -9.42 -5.45
N ILE A 5 24.64 -9.54 -5.72
CA ILE A 5 23.59 -9.30 -4.72
C ILE A 5 23.76 -10.24 -3.52
N LYS A 6 23.99 -11.54 -3.78
CA LYS A 6 24.21 -12.53 -2.72
C LYS A 6 25.45 -12.20 -1.88
N GLN A 7 26.55 -11.76 -2.51
CA GLN A 7 27.77 -11.37 -1.80
C GLN A 7 27.53 -10.16 -0.89
N ILE A 8 26.90 -9.09 -1.40
CA ILE A 8 26.61 -7.90 -0.60
C ILE A 8 25.67 -8.23 0.57
N LYS A 9 24.67 -9.10 0.34
CA LYS A 9 23.79 -9.59 1.40
C LYS A 9 24.55 -10.33 2.50
N MET A 10 25.48 -11.19 2.11
CA MET A 10 26.32 -11.92 3.06
C MET A 10 27.23 -10.98 3.85
N ILE A 11 27.85 -10.01 3.19
CA ILE A 11 28.66 -8.97 3.85
C ILE A 11 27.80 -8.21 4.86
N ARG A 12 26.60 -7.77 4.47
CA ARG A 12 25.67 -7.09 5.36
C ARG A 12 25.31 -7.94 6.58
N LEU A 13 25.04 -9.21 6.39
CA LEU A 13 24.74 -10.15 7.46
C LEU A 13 25.89 -10.25 8.46
N ILE A 14 27.14 -10.38 7.98
CA ILE A 14 28.34 -10.46 8.83
C ILE A 14 28.51 -9.16 9.61
N VAL A 15 28.33 -8.01 8.96
CA VAL A 15 28.41 -6.70 9.62
C VAL A 15 27.35 -6.58 10.72
N PHE A 16 26.12 -6.98 10.47
CA PHE A 16 25.06 -7.00 11.48
C PHE A 16 25.39 -7.94 12.64
N SER A 17 25.88 -9.13 12.35
CA SER A 17 26.29 -10.11 13.35
C SER A 17 27.45 -9.57 14.22
N TYR A 18 28.40 -8.87 13.63
CA TYR A 18 29.48 -8.20 14.34
C TYR A 18 28.96 -7.06 15.25
N LEU A 19 28.04 -6.23 14.74
CA LEU A 19 27.44 -5.13 15.49
C LEU A 19 26.53 -5.61 16.64
N SER A 20 25.96 -6.81 16.52
CA SER A 20 25.13 -7.45 17.57
C SER A 20 25.93 -8.25 18.58
N ASP A 21 27.26 -8.15 18.58
CA ASP A 21 28.18 -8.87 19.48
C ASP A 21 28.10 -10.42 19.38
N LYS A 22 27.63 -10.92 18.25
CA LYS A 22 27.65 -12.34 17.89
C LYS A 22 28.30 -12.56 16.52
N PRO A 23 29.61 -12.30 16.38
CA PRO A 23 30.27 -12.36 15.10
C PRO A 23 30.26 -13.78 14.52
N LEU A 24 29.86 -13.90 13.26
CA LEU A 24 29.92 -15.14 12.49
C LEU A 24 31.38 -15.47 12.20
N LYS A 25 31.82 -16.67 12.62
CA LYS A 25 33.20 -17.14 12.42
C LYS A 25 33.33 -17.96 11.11
N GLU A 26 32.25 -18.54 10.64
CA GLU A 26 32.21 -19.39 9.46
C GLU A 26 31.50 -18.68 8.30
N VAL A 27 32.17 -18.49 7.20
CA VAL A 27 31.59 -17.91 5.98
C VAL A 27 32.18 -18.58 4.75
N ASN A 28 31.39 -18.58 3.68
CA ASN A 28 31.75 -19.05 2.37
C ASN A 28 33.16 -18.52 1.94
N GLN A 29 33.99 -19.40 1.40
CA GLN A 29 35.40 -19.16 1.04
C GLN A 29 35.64 -17.90 0.17
N ILE A 30 34.61 -17.45 -0.57
CA ILE A 30 34.72 -16.31 -1.50
C ILE A 30 34.82 -14.96 -0.77
N ILE A 31 34.12 -14.78 0.35
CA ILE A 31 34.12 -13.50 1.10
C ILE A 31 35.31 -13.44 2.07
N GLY A 32 35.65 -14.57 2.63
CA GLY A 32 36.64 -14.70 3.68
C GLY A 32 36.32 -13.83 4.90
N ILE A 33 36.70 -14.27 6.07
CA ILE A 33 36.61 -13.46 7.28
C ILE A 33 38.03 -13.15 7.76
N ASN A 34 38.24 -11.92 8.20
CA ASN A 34 39.44 -11.59 8.96
C ASN A 34 39.32 -12.24 10.34
N ARG A 35 40.21 -13.17 10.66
CA ARG A 35 40.18 -13.93 11.91
C ARG A 35 40.39 -13.06 13.16
N SER A 36 41.07 -11.92 13.03
CA SER A 36 41.35 -11.04 14.17
C SER A 36 40.13 -10.24 14.61
N ASN A 37 39.28 -9.78 13.68
CA ASN A 37 38.14 -8.92 13.97
C ASN A 37 36.79 -9.45 13.46
N CYS A 38 36.76 -10.65 12.92
CA CYS A 38 35.52 -11.32 12.40
C CYS A 38 34.76 -10.51 11.36
N LEU A 39 35.41 -9.61 10.63
CA LEU A 39 34.80 -8.83 9.55
C LEU A 39 35.25 -9.34 8.16
N PRO A 40 34.44 -9.10 7.10
CA PRO A 40 34.76 -9.57 5.74
C PRO A 40 36.04 -8.93 5.19
N LYS A 41 36.97 -9.72 4.68
CA LYS A 41 38.21 -9.23 4.08
C LYS A 41 37.95 -8.34 2.85
N SER A 42 36.90 -8.59 2.10
CA SER A 42 36.52 -7.82 0.92
C SER A 42 36.23 -6.33 1.20
N ILE A 43 35.97 -5.97 2.45
CA ILE A 43 35.65 -4.59 2.88
C ILE A 43 36.64 -4.08 3.94
N THR A 44 37.90 -4.51 3.90
CA THR A 44 38.91 -4.14 4.90
C THR A 44 39.03 -2.63 5.09
N TYR A 45 38.87 -1.84 4.04
CA TYR A 45 38.89 -0.37 4.11
C TYR A 45 37.71 0.21 4.92
N LEU A 46 36.63 -0.56 5.16
CA LEU A 46 35.52 -0.15 6.02
C LEU A 46 35.64 -0.64 7.47
N HIS A 47 36.57 -1.54 7.80
CA HIS A 47 36.68 -2.11 9.15
C HIS A 47 36.77 -1.02 10.21
N LYS A 48 37.64 -0.02 10.04
CA LYS A 48 37.80 1.11 10.98
C LYS A 48 36.52 1.88 11.25
N TYR A 49 35.59 1.92 10.27
CA TYR A 49 34.29 2.57 10.42
C TYR A 49 33.32 1.72 11.22
N ILE A 50 33.34 0.39 11.04
CA ILE A 50 32.51 -0.56 11.75
C ILE A 50 32.96 -0.71 13.20
N GLU A 51 34.27 -0.87 13.42
CA GLU A 51 34.92 -1.05 14.75
C GLU A 51 34.73 0.17 15.63
N SER A 52 34.72 1.38 15.07
CA SER A 52 34.54 2.61 15.85
C SER A 52 33.15 2.70 16.50
N ARG A 53 32.16 1.94 16.03
CA ARG A 53 30.75 1.98 16.45
C ARG A 53 30.13 3.39 16.47
N GLU A 54 30.75 4.35 15.76
CA GLU A 54 30.22 5.69 15.63
C GLU A 54 29.00 5.70 14.68
N VAL A 55 27.91 6.29 15.13
CA VAL A 55 26.61 6.34 14.40
C VAL A 55 26.80 6.77 12.94
N ARG A 56 27.53 7.84 12.67
CA ARG A 56 27.75 8.37 11.31
C ARG A 56 28.49 7.40 10.41
N LYS A 57 29.52 6.74 10.96
CA LYS A 57 30.35 5.79 10.23
C LYS A 57 29.59 4.51 9.92
N ILE A 58 28.80 3.99 10.89
CA ILE A 58 27.92 2.83 10.66
C ILE A 58 26.87 3.15 9.60
N ARG A 59 26.22 4.32 9.68
CA ARG A 59 25.26 4.77 8.64
C ARG A 59 25.87 4.78 7.26
N PHE A 60 27.09 5.26 7.12
CA PHE A 60 27.84 5.26 5.85
C PHE A 60 28.01 3.83 5.32
N VAL A 61 28.50 2.91 6.15
CA VAL A 61 28.68 1.51 5.78
C VAL A 61 27.36 0.86 5.36
N LEU A 62 26.29 1.04 6.15
CA LEU A 62 24.97 0.49 5.84
C LEU A 62 24.36 1.12 4.59
N THR A 63 24.66 2.39 4.31
CA THR A 63 24.27 3.04 3.05
C THR A 63 24.94 2.38 1.86
N LEU A 64 26.25 2.14 1.91
CA LEU A 64 26.98 1.43 0.85
C LEU A 64 26.41 0.01 0.63
N LEU A 65 26.13 -0.72 1.72
CA LEU A 65 25.58 -2.06 1.64
C LEU A 65 24.12 -2.08 1.15
N SER A 66 23.41 -0.95 1.17
CA SER A 66 22.06 -0.84 0.60
C SER A 66 22.01 -0.88 -0.93
N ILE A 67 23.18 -0.78 -1.59
CA ILE A 67 23.29 -0.83 -3.07
C ILE A 67 22.76 -2.14 -3.64
N SER A 68 22.81 -3.25 -2.88
CA SER A 68 22.23 -4.54 -3.29
C SER A 68 20.77 -4.42 -3.74
N ARG A 69 20.03 -3.48 -3.15
CA ARG A 69 18.61 -3.22 -3.48
C ARG A 69 18.40 -2.43 -4.76
N ALA A 70 19.46 -1.78 -5.27
CA ALA A 70 19.43 -1.03 -6.51
C ALA A 70 19.88 -1.86 -7.72
N ILE A 71 20.55 -2.99 -7.49
CA ILE A 71 21.01 -3.88 -8.55
C ILE A 71 19.82 -4.68 -9.08
N PRO A 72 19.51 -4.62 -10.39
CA PRO A 72 18.45 -5.42 -10.98
C PRO A 72 18.84 -6.92 -10.97
N GLY A 73 17.86 -7.75 -10.70
CA GLY A 73 18.05 -9.21 -10.71
C GLY A 73 16.72 -9.93 -10.58
N TRP A 74 16.66 -11.13 -11.13
CA TRP A 74 15.50 -12.00 -11.07
C TRP A 74 15.89 -13.36 -10.49
N ALA A 75 15.09 -13.93 -9.60
CA ALA A 75 15.24 -15.29 -9.11
C ALA A 75 14.04 -16.15 -9.52
N LYS A 76 14.29 -17.44 -9.78
CA LYS A 76 13.20 -18.38 -10.03
C LYS A 76 12.25 -18.40 -8.82
N PRO A 77 10.93 -18.28 -9.02
CA PRO A 77 9.97 -18.39 -7.93
C PRO A 77 9.99 -19.78 -7.31
N ASN A 78 9.82 -19.86 -5.99
CA ASN A 78 9.77 -21.11 -5.26
C ASN A 78 8.32 -21.38 -4.79
N LEU A 79 7.73 -22.47 -5.29
CA LEU A 79 6.37 -22.89 -4.93
C LEU A 79 6.35 -23.79 -3.70
N SER A 80 7.48 -24.29 -3.22
CA SER A 80 7.52 -25.25 -2.10
C SER A 80 6.92 -24.69 -0.80
N THR A 81 7.08 -23.37 -0.56
CA THR A 81 6.50 -22.72 0.62
C THR A 81 4.98 -22.81 0.64
N ILE A 82 4.35 -22.83 -0.54
CA ILE A 82 2.89 -22.91 -0.73
C ILE A 82 2.43 -24.38 -0.68
N THR A 83 3.13 -25.27 -1.36
CA THR A 83 2.68 -26.65 -1.62
C THR A 83 3.07 -27.66 -0.56
N THR A 84 4.10 -27.39 0.25
CA THR A 84 4.53 -28.29 1.31
C THR A 84 3.48 -28.33 2.43
N PRO A 85 2.94 -29.50 2.78
CA PRO A 85 2.03 -29.66 3.90
C PRO A 85 2.65 -29.20 5.23
N SER A 86 1.80 -28.89 6.20
CA SER A 86 2.19 -28.57 7.57
C SER A 86 1.33 -29.37 8.54
N ASN A 87 1.93 -29.82 9.62
CA ASN A 87 1.28 -30.56 10.68
C ASN A 87 1.63 -29.95 12.05
N PRO A 88 1.15 -28.73 12.33
CA PRO A 88 1.44 -28.07 13.60
C PRO A 88 0.89 -28.85 14.80
N ASN A 89 1.51 -28.65 15.97
CA ASN A 89 1.10 -29.27 17.21
C ASN A 89 -0.33 -28.83 17.58
N LYS A 90 -1.29 -29.79 17.48
CA LYS A 90 -2.71 -29.56 17.75
C LYS A 90 -2.99 -29.16 19.21
N VAL A 91 -2.30 -29.77 20.17
CA VAL A 91 -2.47 -29.44 21.59
C VAL A 91 -2.09 -27.98 21.83
N GLN A 92 -0.96 -27.58 21.30
CA GLN A 92 -0.50 -26.19 21.43
C GLN A 92 -1.44 -25.19 20.73
N MET A 93 -1.97 -25.54 19.57
CA MET A 93 -2.96 -24.70 18.87
C MET A 93 -4.23 -24.53 19.70
N ASN A 94 -4.73 -25.62 20.34
CA ASN A 94 -5.92 -25.56 21.20
C ASN A 94 -5.70 -24.63 22.39
N LEU A 95 -4.56 -24.71 23.06
CA LEU A 95 -4.22 -23.82 24.17
C LEU A 95 -4.18 -22.34 23.76
N ILE A 96 -3.67 -22.04 22.57
CA ILE A 96 -3.68 -20.68 22.02
C ILE A 96 -5.11 -20.25 21.67
N THR A 97 -5.93 -21.17 21.12
CA THR A 97 -7.34 -20.91 20.78
C THR A 97 -8.18 -20.60 22.02
N ASP A 98 -7.95 -21.31 23.13
CA ASP A 98 -8.63 -21.05 24.41
C ASP A 98 -8.33 -19.66 24.96
N TYR A 99 -7.14 -19.13 24.68
CA TYR A 99 -6.75 -17.77 25.07
C TYR A 99 -7.40 -16.68 24.20
N MET A 100 -7.86 -17.00 22.98
CA MET A 100 -8.40 -15.99 22.06
C MET A 100 -9.58 -15.19 22.62
N ASP A 101 -10.44 -15.82 23.41
CA ASP A 101 -11.59 -15.13 24.00
C ASP A 101 -11.15 -14.03 24.99
N GLU A 102 -10.16 -14.33 25.82
CA GLU A 102 -9.58 -13.35 26.75
C GLU A 102 -8.89 -12.21 25.99
N PHE A 103 -8.14 -12.54 24.92
CA PHE A 103 -7.51 -11.55 24.06
C PHE A 103 -8.56 -10.61 23.41
N LEU A 104 -9.63 -11.16 22.86
CA LEU A 104 -10.70 -10.38 22.25
C LEU A 104 -11.44 -9.49 23.26
N GLN A 105 -11.67 -10.01 24.47
CA GLN A 105 -12.27 -9.26 25.57
C GLN A 105 -11.38 -8.10 26.02
N LYS A 106 -10.06 -8.33 26.17
CA LYS A 106 -9.06 -7.30 26.53
C LYS A 106 -9.12 -6.08 25.61
N TYR A 107 -9.32 -6.29 24.32
CA TYR A 107 -9.40 -5.22 23.33
C TYR A 107 -10.83 -4.83 22.94
N ASN A 108 -11.82 -5.18 23.76
CA ASN A 108 -13.23 -4.83 23.57
C ASN A 108 -13.74 -5.17 22.16
N TRP A 109 -13.56 -6.44 21.75
CA TRP A 109 -14.07 -6.90 20.46
C TRP A 109 -15.59 -6.76 20.40
N ASN A 110 -16.09 -5.93 19.47
CA ASN A 110 -17.51 -5.63 19.28
C ASN A 110 -17.89 -5.45 17.81
N PHE A 111 -17.07 -5.92 16.89
CA PHE A 111 -17.31 -5.75 15.47
C PHE A 111 -18.16 -6.90 14.93
N LYS A 112 -18.98 -6.60 13.92
CA LYS A 112 -19.80 -7.57 13.19
C LYS A 112 -19.69 -7.29 11.69
N ILE A 113 -19.78 -8.34 10.89
CA ILE A 113 -20.00 -8.19 9.44
C ILE A 113 -21.44 -7.70 9.26
N PRO A 114 -21.68 -6.62 8.48
CA PRO A 114 -23.03 -6.15 8.21
C PRO A 114 -23.93 -7.24 7.62
N MET A 115 -25.18 -7.30 8.03
CA MET A 115 -26.16 -8.27 7.53
C MET A 115 -26.41 -8.09 6.02
N TYR A 116 -26.38 -6.84 5.55
CA TYR A 116 -26.53 -6.49 4.15
C TYR A 116 -25.25 -5.86 3.63
N PHE A 117 -24.85 -6.26 2.43
CA PHE A 117 -23.71 -5.62 1.76
C PHE A 117 -24.12 -4.25 1.23
N ASP A 118 -23.41 -3.22 1.64
CA ASP A 118 -23.61 -1.89 1.08
C ASP A 118 -23.01 -1.82 -0.32
N ARG A 119 -23.86 -1.60 -1.33
CA ARG A 119 -23.45 -1.49 -2.74
C ARG A 119 -22.48 -0.35 -2.98
N THR A 120 -22.51 0.70 -2.14
CA THR A 120 -21.57 1.82 -2.25
C THR A 120 -20.15 1.43 -1.82
N GLU A 121 -20.01 0.35 -1.05
CA GLU A 121 -18.75 -0.23 -0.59
C GLU A 121 -18.07 -1.14 -1.61
N ILE A 122 -18.69 -1.39 -2.77
CA ILE A 122 -18.07 -2.17 -3.86
C ILE A 122 -16.75 -1.52 -4.25
N VAL A 123 -15.67 -2.27 -4.10
CA VAL A 123 -14.32 -1.81 -4.43
C VAL A 123 -14.09 -1.94 -5.92
N LEU A 124 -14.02 -0.80 -6.59
CA LEU A 124 -13.65 -0.74 -7.99
C LEU A 124 -12.13 -0.69 -8.12
N SER A 125 -11.55 -1.73 -8.70
CA SER A 125 -10.10 -1.87 -8.79
C SER A 125 -9.62 -1.94 -10.23
N THR A 126 -8.57 -1.16 -10.52
CA THR A 126 -7.82 -1.24 -11.79
C THR A 126 -6.68 -2.25 -11.72
N LYS A 127 -6.51 -2.95 -10.58
CA LYS A 127 -5.53 -4.03 -10.41
C LYS A 127 -5.92 -5.24 -11.26
N SER A 128 -4.98 -6.14 -11.47
CA SER A 128 -5.21 -7.37 -12.21
C SER A 128 -6.14 -8.30 -11.46
N GLY A 129 -7.16 -8.80 -12.15
CA GLY A 129 -7.94 -9.97 -11.78
C GLY A 129 -7.49 -11.19 -12.60
N PRO A 130 -8.12 -12.35 -12.40
CA PRO A 130 -7.76 -13.58 -13.13
C PRO A 130 -7.99 -13.44 -14.65
N ASN A 131 -9.07 -12.79 -15.06
CA ASN A 131 -9.47 -12.62 -16.45
C ASN A 131 -9.08 -11.24 -17.04
N GLY A 132 -8.38 -10.40 -16.32
CA GLY A 132 -7.99 -9.07 -16.79
C GLY A 132 -8.00 -8.03 -15.67
N THR A 133 -8.45 -6.80 -15.97
CA THR A 133 -8.63 -5.77 -14.94
C THR A 133 -9.82 -6.11 -14.05
N ALA A 134 -9.62 -6.26 -12.74
CA ALA A 134 -10.58 -6.82 -11.80
C ALA A 134 -12.02 -6.29 -11.98
N THR A 135 -12.24 -4.98 -11.93
CA THR A 135 -13.58 -4.41 -12.10
C THR A 135 -14.16 -4.65 -13.50
N ARG A 136 -13.33 -4.58 -14.55
CA ARG A 136 -13.79 -4.74 -15.94
C ARG A 136 -14.20 -6.18 -16.27
N THR A 137 -13.60 -7.15 -15.58
CA THR A 137 -13.85 -8.58 -15.80
C THR A 137 -14.68 -9.21 -14.68
N ALA A 138 -15.24 -8.40 -13.77
CA ALA A 138 -16.02 -8.90 -12.63
C ALA A 138 -17.20 -9.81 -13.05
N LEU A 139 -17.85 -9.49 -14.16
CA LEU A 139 -18.95 -10.31 -14.69
C LEU A 139 -18.46 -11.59 -15.35
N VAL A 140 -17.29 -11.56 -16.00
CA VAL A 140 -16.62 -12.75 -16.51
C VAL A 140 -16.21 -13.66 -15.37
N ASP A 141 -15.68 -13.09 -14.28
CA ASP A 141 -15.35 -13.85 -13.08
C ASP A 141 -16.60 -14.56 -12.51
N LEU A 142 -17.74 -13.87 -12.45
CA LEU A 142 -18.99 -14.48 -12.00
C LEU A 142 -19.47 -15.62 -12.91
N TRP A 143 -19.33 -15.46 -14.22
CA TRP A 143 -19.68 -16.46 -15.20
C TRP A 143 -18.78 -17.70 -15.17
N GLU A 144 -17.47 -17.49 -15.07
CA GLU A 144 -16.47 -18.55 -15.06
C GLU A 144 -16.30 -19.22 -13.68
N MET A 145 -16.94 -18.67 -12.64
CA MET A 145 -16.83 -19.14 -11.26
C MET A 145 -17.39 -20.55 -11.10
N PRO A 146 -16.68 -21.47 -10.45
CA PRO A 146 -17.20 -22.77 -10.06
C PRO A 146 -18.47 -22.64 -9.21
N GLU A 147 -19.45 -23.51 -9.43
CA GLU A 147 -20.75 -23.44 -8.73
C GLU A 147 -20.60 -23.59 -7.20
N GLU A 148 -19.65 -24.38 -6.74
CA GLU A 148 -19.32 -24.50 -5.31
C GLU A 148 -18.91 -23.14 -4.72
N LEU A 149 -18.00 -22.42 -5.38
CA LEU A 149 -17.56 -21.10 -4.92
C LEU A 149 -18.70 -20.08 -4.98
N LYS A 150 -19.54 -20.12 -6.02
CA LYS A 150 -20.75 -19.29 -6.11
C LYS A 150 -21.68 -19.55 -4.91
N THR A 151 -21.92 -20.81 -4.58
CA THR A 151 -22.78 -21.21 -3.45
C THR A 151 -22.23 -20.68 -2.13
N ILE A 152 -20.90 -20.80 -1.90
CA ILE A 152 -20.24 -20.27 -0.70
C ILE A 152 -20.45 -18.75 -0.62
N LEU A 153 -20.18 -18.00 -1.70
CA LEU A 153 -20.30 -16.56 -1.72
C LEU A 153 -21.76 -16.08 -1.66
N LYS A 154 -22.69 -16.77 -2.33
CA LYS A 154 -24.13 -16.48 -2.24
C LYS A 154 -24.69 -16.69 -0.83
N GLY A 155 -24.11 -17.56 -0.04
CA GLY A 155 -24.44 -17.74 1.38
C GLY A 155 -23.95 -16.60 2.28
N THR A 156 -23.20 -15.62 1.76
CA THR A 156 -22.76 -14.43 2.50
C THR A 156 -23.71 -13.24 2.26
N ASN A 157 -23.46 -12.12 2.94
CA ASN A 157 -24.20 -10.88 2.70
C ASN A 157 -24.05 -10.32 1.27
N LEU A 158 -23.08 -10.81 0.48
CA LEU A 158 -22.89 -10.48 -0.93
C LEU A 158 -23.90 -11.23 -1.86
N GLY A 159 -24.50 -12.30 -1.36
CA GLY A 159 -25.38 -13.19 -2.12
C GLY A 159 -26.50 -12.49 -2.89
N PRO A 160 -27.27 -11.59 -2.28
CA PRO A 160 -28.36 -10.87 -2.98
C PRO A 160 -27.85 -10.09 -4.19
N ILE A 161 -26.70 -9.45 -4.08
CA ILE A 161 -26.08 -8.70 -5.19
C ILE A 161 -25.62 -9.66 -6.28
N MET A 162 -24.93 -10.74 -5.92
CA MET A 162 -24.47 -11.73 -6.90
C MET A 162 -25.64 -12.34 -7.67
N THR A 163 -26.73 -12.70 -7.00
CA THR A 163 -27.94 -13.26 -7.62
C THR A 163 -28.59 -12.26 -8.59
N GLU A 164 -28.67 -11.00 -8.19
CA GLU A 164 -29.18 -9.93 -9.06
C GLU A 164 -28.35 -9.79 -10.34
N TYR A 165 -27.02 -9.73 -10.20
CA TYR A 165 -26.13 -9.62 -11.37
C TYR A 165 -26.15 -10.88 -12.24
N GLU A 166 -26.25 -12.05 -11.66
CA GLU A 166 -26.35 -13.29 -12.42
C GLU A 166 -27.64 -13.36 -13.24
N SER A 167 -28.77 -12.87 -12.71
CA SER A 167 -30.02 -12.79 -13.44
C SER A 167 -29.98 -11.87 -14.67
N LEU A 168 -29.08 -10.87 -14.66
CA LEU A 168 -28.85 -9.98 -15.79
C LEU A 168 -27.91 -10.57 -16.85
N LEU A 169 -27.20 -11.66 -16.54
CA LEU A 169 -26.26 -12.32 -17.42
C LEU A 169 -26.95 -13.43 -18.21
N SER A 170 -27.30 -13.18 -19.46
CA SER A 170 -27.57 -14.28 -20.38
C SER A 170 -26.27 -14.90 -20.88
N PRO A 171 -26.21 -16.23 -21.13
CA PRO A 171 -25.03 -16.89 -21.67
C PRO A 171 -24.48 -16.21 -22.93
N ASN A 172 -25.36 -15.80 -23.84
CA ASN A 172 -25.00 -15.12 -25.07
C ASN A 172 -24.37 -13.72 -24.85
N ARG A 173 -24.83 -12.98 -23.84
CA ARG A 173 -24.26 -11.65 -23.50
C ARG A 173 -22.84 -11.77 -22.97
N VAL A 174 -22.59 -12.70 -22.07
CA VAL A 174 -21.26 -12.89 -21.49
C VAL A 174 -20.25 -13.36 -22.54
N TRP A 175 -20.64 -14.28 -23.41
CA TRP A 175 -19.80 -14.76 -24.50
C TRP A 175 -19.46 -13.64 -25.48
N LYS A 176 -20.43 -12.85 -25.91
CA LYS A 176 -20.22 -11.68 -26.78
C LYS A 176 -19.29 -10.64 -26.10
N TYR A 177 -19.52 -10.36 -24.83
CA TYR A 177 -18.67 -9.46 -24.05
C TYR A 177 -17.22 -9.94 -24.01
N HIS A 178 -17.00 -11.21 -23.68
CA HIS A 178 -15.68 -11.82 -23.66
C HIS A 178 -15.00 -11.76 -25.04
N THR A 179 -15.73 -12.09 -26.09
CA THR A 179 -15.21 -12.07 -27.48
C THR A 179 -14.82 -10.65 -27.91
N VAL A 180 -15.59 -9.64 -27.55
CA VAL A 180 -15.26 -8.26 -27.92
C VAL A 180 -14.14 -7.67 -27.07
N VAL A 181 -14.07 -7.97 -25.79
CA VAL A 181 -12.92 -7.59 -24.97
C VAL A 181 -11.65 -8.20 -25.57
N THR A 182 -11.70 -9.43 -26.06
CA THR A 182 -10.59 -10.11 -26.73
C THR A 182 -10.27 -9.44 -28.07
N LYS A 183 -11.25 -9.24 -28.94
CA LYS A 183 -11.08 -8.56 -30.23
C LYS A 183 -10.63 -7.11 -30.10
N TRP A 184 -11.16 -6.38 -29.13
CA TRP A 184 -10.74 -5.01 -28.85
C TRP A 184 -9.29 -4.94 -28.35
N LYS A 185 -8.85 -5.91 -27.56
CA LYS A 185 -7.47 -6.08 -27.16
C LYS A 185 -6.56 -6.38 -28.36
N GLU A 186 -6.97 -7.25 -29.26
CA GLU A 186 -6.25 -7.55 -30.51
C GLU A 186 -6.15 -6.31 -31.39
N TYR A 187 -7.23 -5.55 -31.56
CA TYR A 187 -7.23 -4.29 -32.30
C TYR A 187 -6.32 -3.23 -31.68
N MET A 188 -6.30 -3.13 -30.35
CA MET A 188 -5.41 -2.21 -29.65
C MET A 188 -3.94 -2.65 -29.72
N LYS A 189 -3.65 -3.95 -29.77
CA LYS A 189 -2.29 -4.48 -30.03
C LYS A 189 -1.74 -4.04 -31.40
N LEU A 190 -2.57 -4.08 -32.42
CA LEU A 190 -2.20 -3.66 -33.78
C LEU A 190 -1.89 -2.15 -33.84
N LYS A 191 -2.54 -1.33 -33.02
CA LYS A 191 -2.30 0.12 -32.94
C LYS A 191 -1.17 0.57 -31.99
N ILE A 192 -0.88 -0.23 -30.97
CA ILE A 192 0.09 0.14 -29.92
C ILE A 192 1.06 -1.02 -29.73
N LYS A 193 2.19 -0.97 -30.46
CA LYS A 193 3.29 -1.96 -30.38
C LYS A 193 3.89 -2.17 -28.96
N THR A 194 3.43 -1.46 -27.95
CA THR A 194 3.97 -1.43 -26.57
C THR A 194 3.10 -2.10 -25.49
N ILE A 195 1.95 -2.69 -25.83
CA ILE A 195 1.09 -3.35 -24.84
C ILE A 195 1.26 -4.89 -24.95
N SER A 196 2.48 -5.36 -24.92
CA SER A 196 2.76 -6.81 -24.97
C SER A 196 2.54 -7.55 -23.64
N PHE A 197 2.27 -6.85 -22.55
CA PHE A 197 2.22 -7.46 -21.21
C PHE A 197 0.86 -8.03 -20.79
N PHE A 198 -0.23 -7.72 -21.50
CA PHE A 198 -1.58 -8.08 -21.05
C PHE A 198 -2.17 -9.36 -21.66
N ASP A 199 -1.53 -9.95 -22.65
CA ASP A 199 -2.24 -10.81 -23.60
C ASP A 199 -2.01 -12.30 -23.56
N THR A 200 -0.93 -12.75 -22.96
CA THR A 200 -0.61 -14.21 -22.96
C THR A 200 -1.36 -15.00 -21.87
N GLN A 201 -2.07 -14.33 -20.99
CA GLN A 201 -2.65 -14.99 -19.81
C GLN A 201 -4.17 -15.30 -19.92
N LEU A 202 -4.94 -14.52 -20.70
CA LEU A 202 -6.38 -14.75 -20.84
C LEU A 202 -6.74 -16.00 -21.65
N SER A 203 -5.92 -16.34 -22.65
CA SER A 203 -6.12 -17.52 -23.49
C SER A 203 -5.85 -18.85 -22.80
N LYS A 204 -5.24 -18.82 -21.60
CA LYS A 204 -4.79 -20.01 -20.87
C LYS A 204 -5.70 -20.41 -19.71
N LEU A 205 -6.62 -19.56 -19.26
CA LEU A 205 -7.56 -19.93 -18.22
C LEU A 205 -8.69 -20.78 -18.82
N LYS A 206 -8.79 -22.01 -18.38
CA LYS A 206 -9.92 -22.89 -18.69
C LYS A 206 -11.14 -22.44 -17.88
N ARG A 207 -12.35 -22.68 -18.39
CA ARG A 207 -13.59 -22.40 -17.67
C ARG A 207 -13.56 -23.03 -16.28
N GLY A 208 -13.97 -22.26 -15.28
CA GLY A 208 -13.90 -22.67 -13.86
C GLY A 208 -12.57 -22.44 -13.16
N GLN A 209 -11.51 -22.01 -13.86
CA GLN A 209 -10.20 -21.73 -13.30
C GLN A 209 -9.98 -20.23 -13.16
N ILE A 210 -10.65 -19.61 -12.18
CA ILE A 210 -10.65 -18.17 -12.01
C ILE A 210 -9.59 -17.65 -11.05
N ARG A 211 -8.67 -18.50 -10.59
CA ARG A 211 -7.59 -18.13 -9.68
C ARG A 211 -6.24 -18.43 -10.30
N LYS A 212 -5.32 -17.49 -10.18
CA LYS A 212 -3.96 -17.67 -10.72
C LYS A 212 -2.91 -17.06 -9.82
N LEU A 213 -1.69 -17.55 -9.95
CA LEU A 213 -0.52 -16.94 -9.36
C LEU A 213 0.13 -15.96 -10.33
N SER A 214 0.78 -14.95 -9.78
CA SER A 214 1.59 -13.98 -10.51
C SER A 214 2.91 -13.78 -9.78
N ILE A 215 3.97 -13.50 -10.55
CA ILE A 215 5.28 -13.19 -9.99
C ILE A 215 5.43 -11.66 -9.94
N VAL A 216 5.85 -11.16 -8.79
CA VAL A 216 6.25 -9.76 -8.60
C VAL A 216 7.72 -9.74 -8.24
N GLU A 217 8.51 -9.02 -9.03
CA GLU A 217 9.92 -8.81 -8.76
C GLU A 217 10.10 -7.86 -7.58
N ASP A 218 10.89 -8.28 -6.61
CA ASP A 218 11.24 -7.53 -5.43
C ASP A 218 12.74 -7.20 -5.43
N PRO A 219 13.18 -6.15 -4.75
CA PRO A 219 14.60 -5.83 -4.64
C PRO A 219 15.45 -7.04 -4.20
N GLU A 220 16.74 -7.00 -4.56
CA GLU A 220 17.72 -8.03 -4.21
C GLU A 220 17.46 -9.39 -4.85
N ALA A 221 16.99 -9.40 -6.10
CA ALA A 221 16.70 -10.62 -6.88
C ALA A 221 15.75 -11.58 -6.15
N LYS A 222 14.70 -11.06 -5.54
CA LYS A 222 13.65 -11.84 -4.88
C LYS A 222 12.40 -11.84 -5.75
N SER A 223 11.82 -13.01 -5.98
CA SER A 223 10.53 -13.16 -6.64
C SER A 223 9.46 -13.47 -5.60
N ARG A 224 8.42 -12.65 -5.53
CA ARG A 224 7.25 -12.89 -4.69
C ARG A 224 6.15 -13.50 -5.53
N ILE A 225 5.54 -14.55 -5.02
CA ILE A 225 4.36 -15.16 -5.63
C ILE A 225 3.13 -14.50 -5.02
N ILE A 226 2.30 -13.91 -5.88
CA ILE A 226 1.06 -13.24 -5.47
C ILE A 226 -0.13 -14.02 -6.02
N ALA A 227 -1.06 -14.36 -5.15
CA ALA A 227 -2.31 -15.00 -5.51
C ALA A 227 -3.32 -13.94 -6.02
N ILE A 228 -3.79 -14.14 -7.23
CA ILE A 228 -4.81 -13.30 -7.86
C ILE A 228 -6.14 -14.00 -7.73
N PHE A 229 -7.04 -13.39 -6.96
CA PHE A 229 -8.40 -13.84 -6.70
C PHE A 229 -9.39 -13.21 -7.67
N ASP A 230 -10.53 -13.86 -7.80
CA ASP A 230 -11.70 -13.31 -8.46
C ASP A 230 -12.22 -12.04 -7.75
N PHE A 231 -12.95 -11.22 -8.50
CA PHE A 231 -13.49 -9.96 -8.00
C PHE A 231 -14.41 -10.14 -6.79
N TRP A 232 -15.28 -11.13 -6.81
CA TRP A 232 -16.33 -11.33 -5.81
C TRP A 232 -15.80 -11.84 -4.46
N SER A 233 -14.89 -12.81 -4.50
CA SER A 233 -14.17 -13.25 -3.30
C SER A 233 -13.46 -12.07 -2.61
N GLN A 234 -12.81 -11.20 -3.38
CA GLN A 234 -12.13 -10.03 -2.84
C GLN A 234 -13.11 -9.00 -2.24
N GLN A 235 -14.32 -8.84 -2.78
CA GLN A 235 -15.33 -7.94 -2.21
C GLN A 235 -15.72 -8.40 -0.79
N TRP A 236 -15.96 -9.68 -0.61
CA TRP A 236 -16.33 -10.22 0.70
C TRP A 236 -15.17 -10.16 1.70
N LEU A 237 -13.99 -10.62 1.31
CA LEU A 237 -12.80 -10.60 2.15
C LEU A 237 -12.39 -9.17 2.57
N LYS A 238 -12.70 -8.16 1.75
CA LYS A 238 -12.40 -6.75 2.07
C LYS A 238 -13.17 -6.26 3.29
N GLN A 239 -14.36 -6.76 3.57
CA GLN A 239 -15.13 -6.37 4.75
C GLN A 239 -14.39 -6.82 6.02
N ILE A 240 -13.95 -8.09 6.07
CA ILE A 240 -13.15 -8.63 7.17
C ILE A 240 -11.85 -7.82 7.33
N HIS A 241 -11.17 -7.55 6.23
CA HIS A 241 -9.94 -6.74 6.22
C HIS A 241 -10.14 -5.35 6.84
N LYS A 242 -11.21 -4.62 6.47
CA LYS A 242 -11.52 -3.31 7.05
C LYS A 242 -11.73 -3.38 8.56
N ILE A 243 -12.47 -4.38 9.03
CA ILE A 243 -12.72 -4.59 10.46
C ILE A 243 -11.41 -4.88 11.19
N HIS A 244 -10.59 -5.78 10.67
CA HIS A 244 -9.29 -6.13 11.25
C HIS A 244 -8.36 -4.93 11.35
N PHE A 245 -8.29 -4.08 10.30
CA PHE A 245 -7.47 -2.87 10.35
C PHE A 245 -7.97 -1.85 11.39
N THR A 246 -9.28 -1.80 11.64
CA THR A 246 -9.85 -0.97 12.71
C THR A 246 -9.50 -1.56 14.08
N PHE A 247 -9.52 -2.87 14.21
CA PHE A 247 -9.18 -3.57 15.45
C PHE A 247 -7.68 -3.46 15.80
N LEU A 248 -6.78 -3.61 14.81
CA LEU A 248 -5.34 -3.47 15.01
C LEU A 248 -4.93 -2.13 15.62
N LYS A 249 -5.70 -1.05 15.37
CA LYS A 249 -5.46 0.27 15.98
C LYS A 249 -5.62 0.28 17.51
N ARG A 250 -6.30 -0.73 18.09
CA ARG A 250 -6.50 -0.86 19.54
C ARG A 250 -5.33 -1.57 20.22
N ILE A 251 -4.45 -2.24 19.46
CA ILE A 251 -3.34 -3.01 20.00
C ILE A 251 -2.11 -2.12 20.09
N GLU A 252 -1.69 -1.76 21.29
CA GLU A 252 -0.61 -0.79 21.53
C GLU A 252 0.76 -1.26 21.00
N THR A 253 0.99 -2.56 20.89
CA THR A 253 2.24 -3.16 20.39
C THR A 253 2.25 -3.33 18.87
N ASP A 254 1.12 -3.03 18.18
CA ASP A 254 1.04 -3.03 16.72
C ASP A 254 1.67 -1.78 16.12
N ARG A 255 2.46 -1.95 15.07
CA ARG A 255 3.15 -0.88 14.36
C ARG A 255 2.73 -0.76 12.89
N THR A 256 1.60 -1.36 12.53
CA THR A 256 1.06 -1.33 11.15
C THR A 256 0.91 0.09 10.61
N PHE A 257 0.43 1.01 11.44
CA PHE A 257 0.11 2.38 11.01
C PHE A 257 1.26 3.37 11.23
N THR A 258 2.14 3.12 12.18
CA THR A 258 3.21 4.05 12.58
C THR A 258 4.56 3.65 11.99
N GLN A 259 4.82 2.35 11.84
CA GLN A 259 6.13 1.78 11.52
C GLN A 259 7.23 2.31 12.45
N ASP A 260 6.84 2.66 13.68
CA ASP A 260 7.73 3.24 14.68
C ASP A 260 8.62 2.15 15.31
N PRO A 261 9.96 2.25 15.22
CA PRO A 261 10.87 1.28 15.78
C PRO A 261 11.18 1.51 17.26
N TRP A 262 10.77 2.63 17.85
CA TRP A 262 11.19 3.01 19.19
C TRP A 262 10.57 2.13 20.26
N ILE A 263 11.43 1.59 21.13
CA ILE A 263 11.07 0.83 22.32
C ILE A 263 11.30 1.75 23.52
N THR A 264 10.22 2.09 24.22
CA THR A 264 10.23 3.03 25.35
C THR A 264 10.63 2.38 26.67
N SER A 265 10.30 1.09 26.84
CA SER A 265 10.61 0.34 28.07
C SER A 265 11.21 -1.02 27.72
N LYS A 266 12.22 -1.43 28.48
CA LYS A 266 12.87 -2.72 28.39
C LYS A 266 13.27 -3.17 29.80
N PRO A 267 12.98 -4.41 30.21
CA PRO A 267 13.47 -4.93 31.49
C PRO A 267 14.99 -4.88 31.55
N LEU A 268 15.52 -4.55 32.73
CA LEU A 268 16.96 -4.47 32.95
C LEU A 268 17.63 -5.83 32.70
N GLY A 269 18.75 -5.84 31.99
CA GLY A 269 19.53 -7.05 31.69
C GLY A 269 19.03 -7.90 30.54
N HIS A 270 17.81 -7.66 30.02
CA HIS A 270 17.27 -8.40 28.89
C HIS A 270 17.85 -7.93 27.54
N LYS A 271 17.82 -8.83 26.53
CA LYS A 271 18.29 -8.58 25.17
C LYS A 271 17.14 -8.18 24.26
N TYR A 272 17.48 -7.60 23.11
CA TYR A 272 16.56 -7.45 21.97
C TYR A 272 16.70 -8.66 21.06
N TYR A 273 15.56 -9.20 20.64
CA TYR A 273 15.45 -10.32 19.71
C TYR A 273 14.66 -9.85 18.49
N SER A 274 15.34 -9.54 17.40
CA SER A 274 14.71 -9.22 16.12
C SER A 274 14.64 -10.50 15.31
N PHE A 275 13.45 -11.03 15.09
CA PHE A 275 13.23 -12.26 14.33
C PHE A 275 12.66 -11.97 12.94
N ASP A 276 13.09 -12.74 11.93
CA ASP A 276 12.57 -12.74 10.57
C ASP A 276 11.92 -14.10 10.30
N LEU A 277 10.61 -14.13 10.05
CA LEU A 277 9.91 -15.36 9.75
C LEU A 277 10.11 -15.75 8.29
N SER A 278 10.31 -17.03 8.02
CA SER A 278 10.46 -17.56 6.68
C SER A 278 9.09 -17.83 6.06
N ALA A 279 8.78 -17.11 4.95
CA ALA A 279 7.52 -17.26 4.22
C ALA A 279 6.27 -17.23 5.14
N ALA A 280 6.24 -16.25 6.06
CA ALA A 280 5.25 -16.18 7.13
C ALA A 280 3.80 -16.40 6.68
N THR A 281 3.34 -15.69 5.65
CA THR A 281 1.97 -15.81 5.14
C THR A 281 1.67 -17.21 4.57
N ASP A 282 2.63 -17.82 3.87
CA ASP A 282 2.46 -19.13 3.25
C ASP A 282 2.51 -20.28 4.28
N ARG A 283 3.15 -20.06 5.42
CA ARG A 283 3.46 -21.14 6.40
C ARG A 283 2.73 -21.02 7.73
N PHE A 284 2.28 -19.82 8.13
CA PHE A 284 1.58 -19.66 9.40
C PHE A 284 0.24 -20.43 9.39
N PRO A 285 -0.03 -21.33 10.36
CA PRO A 285 -1.13 -22.29 10.29
C PRO A 285 -2.49 -21.61 10.04
N ILE A 286 -3.13 -21.95 8.92
CA ILE A 286 -4.44 -21.39 8.58
C ILE A 286 -5.52 -21.88 9.57
N ALA A 287 -5.37 -23.09 10.13
CA ALA A 287 -6.30 -23.62 11.11
C ALA A 287 -6.38 -22.74 12.37
N LEU A 288 -5.22 -22.25 12.86
CA LEU A 288 -5.19 -21.34 14.01
C LEU A 288 -5.84 -19.98 13.66
N GLN A 289 -5.66 -19.51 12.44
CA GLN A 289 -6.26 -18.28 11.95
C GLN A 289 -7.77 -18.43 11.72
N GLU A 290 -8.23 -19.61 11.29
CA GLU A 290 -9.64 -19.96 11.17
C GLU A 290 -10.34 -19.91 12.53
N GLU A 291 -9.72 -20.45 13.59
CA GLU A 291 -10.26 -20.38 14.95
C GLU A 291 -10.40 -18.92 15.43
N LEU A 292 -9.44 -18.06 15.11
CA LEU A 292 -9.58 -16.63 15.40
C LEU A 292 -10.79 -16.02 14.68
N ILE A 293 -10.98 -16.30 13.38
CA ILE A 293 -12.15 -15.82 12.61
C ILE A 293 -13.45 -16.38 13.22
N LYS A 294 -13.44 -17.64 13.68
CA LYS A 294 -14.58 -18.27 14.34
C LYS A 294 -14.96 -17.55 15.64
N LYS A 295 -13.98 -17.22 16.48
CA LYS A 295 -14.19 -16.44 17.70
C LYS A 295 -14.67 -15.01 17.42
N MET A 296 -14.19 -14.40 16.33
CA MET A 296 -14.56 -13.05 15.93
C MET A 296 -15.95 -12.94 15.29
N PHE A 297 -16.32 -13.86 14.39
CA PHE A 297 -17.48 -13.73 13.52
C PHE A 297 -18.41 -14.94 13.50
N GLY A 298 -18.07 -16.02 14.20
CA GLY A 298 -18.84 -17.26 14.23
C GLY A 298 -18.38 -18.29 13.20
N GLU A 299 -18.87 -19.52 13.38
CA GLU A 299 -18.42 -20.71 12.66
C GLU A 299 -18.73 -20.68 11.17
N ASP A 300 -19.91 -20.23 10.78
CA ASP A 300 -20.28 -20.13 9.36
C ASP A 300 -19.35 -19.20 8.59
N THR A 301 -19.01 -18.06 9.19
CA THR A 301 -18.08 -17.09 8.58
C THR A 301 -16.67 -17.65 8.47
N SER A 302 -16.17 -18.34 9.51
CA SER A 302 -14.83 -18.92 9.51
C SER A 302 -14.67 -20.03 8.47
N THR A 303 -15.67 -20.90 8.37
CA THR A 303 -15.70 -21.98 7.38
C THR A 303 -15.70 -21.43 5.96
N ARG A 304 -16.56 -20.44 5.66
CA ARG A 304 -16.59 -19.79 4.34
C ARG A 304 -15.28 -19.07 4.05
N TRP A 305 -14.72 -18.36 5.01
CA TRP A 305 -13.45 -17.67 4.89
C TRP A 305 -12.32 -18.62 4.50
N ARG A 306 -12.21 -19.76 5.20
CA ARG A 306 -11.22 -20.77 4.89
C ARG A 306 -11.43 -21.40 3.52
N MET A 307 -12.67 -21.79 3.20
CA MET A 307 -13.02 -22.38 1.91
C MET A 307 -12.69 -21.43 0.75
N ILE A 308 -13.02 -20.16 0.88
CA ILE A 308 -12.68 -19.14 -0.13
C ILE A 308 -11.16 -19.03 -0.32
N LEU A 309 -10.36 -19.13 0.72
CA LEU A 309 -8.92 -18.98 0.61
C LEU A 309 -8.20 -20.21 0.04
N THR A 310 -8.56 -21.42 0.44
CA THR A 310 -7.72 -22.60 0.24
C THR A 310 -8.36 -23.78 -0.49
N THR A 311 -9.70 -23.87 -0.59
CA THR A 311 -10.36 -25.03 -1.22
C THR A 311 -10.18 -25.06 -2.74
N PHE A 312 -10.07 -23.89 -3.37
CA PHE A 312 -9.98 -23.80 -4.83
C PHE A 312 -8.53 -23.63 -5.28
N PRO A 313 -8.11 -24.38 -6.35
CA PRO A 313 -6.75 -24.34 -6.80
C PRO A 313 -6.38 -23.04 -7.51
N PHE A 314 -5.07 -22.74 -7.49
CA PHE A 314 -4.48 -21.62 -8.22
C PHE A 314 -3.72 -22.14 -9.45
N TYR A 315 -4.01 -21.56 -10.60
CA TYR A 315 -3.27 -21.82 -11.82
C TYR A 315 -1.90 -21.14 -11.77
N VAL A 316 -0.85 -21.90 -12.08
CA VAL A 316 0.54 -21.46 -12.16
C VAL A 316 0.91 -21.25 -13.62
N PRO A 317 0.88 -20.00 -14.16
CA PRO A 317 1.06 -19.75 -15.60
C PRO A 317 2.41 -20.17 -16.18
N TRP A 318 3.46 -20.18 -15.36
CA TRP A 318 4.83 -20.50 -15.79
C TRP A 318 5.19 -22.00 -15.69
N GLU A 319 4.32 -22.80 -15.09
CA GLU A 319 4.49 -24.27 -15.00
C GLU A 319 3.28 -25.03 -15.53
N ASP A 320 2.25 -24.33 -16.00
CA ASP A 320 0.99 -24.86 -16.57
C ASP A 320 0.34 -25.95 -15.69
N LYS A 321 0.29 -25.69 -14.38
CA LYS A 321 -0.30 -26.62 -13.40
C LYS A 321 -1.18 -25.91 -12.38
N LEU A 322 -1.99 -26.70 -11.68
CA LEU A 322 -2.80 -26.24 -10.55
C LEU A 322 -2.12 -26.60 -9.23
N ILE A 323 -2.17 -25.71 -8.26
CA ILE A 323 -1.68 -25.95 -6.91
C ILE A 323 -2.66 -25.45 -5.85
N TYR A 324 -2.51 -25.98 -4.64
CA TYR A 324 -3.26 -25.58 -3.44
C TYR A 324 -2.33 -25.02 -2.39
N TYR A 325 -2.87 -24.15 -1.54
CA TYR A 325 -2.20 -23.70 -0.32
C TYR A 325 -2.42 -24.75 0.78
N ASN A 326 -1.33 -25.39 1.26
CA ASN A 326 -1.40 -26.55 2.14
C ASN A 326 -1.08 -26.24 3.62
N ALA A 327 -0.63 -25.03 3.94
CA ALA A 327 -0.28 -24.67 5.32
C ALA A 327 -0.88 -23.33 5.76
N GLY A 328 -0.53 -22.25 5.07
CA GLY A 328 -0.94 -20.90 5.42
C GLY A 328 -1.96 -20.31 4.43
N GLN A 329 -1.83 -19.03 4.17
CA GLN A 329 -2.78 -18.23 3.38
C GLN A 329 -2.19 -17.73 2.06
N PRO A 330 -3.03 -17.52 1.03
CA PRO A 330 -2.59 -16.90 -0.22
C PRO A 330 -2.21 -15.42 -0.05
N MET A 331 -0.97 -15.08 -0.38
CA MET A 331 -0.50 -13.70 -0.43
C MET A 331 -1.19 -12.95 -1.57
N GLY A 332 -2.06 -11.99 -1.28
CA GLY A 332 -2.84 -11.22 -2.27
C GLY A 332 -4.34 -11.22 -2.01
N ALA A 333 -4.85 -12.11 -1.16
CA ALA A 333 -6.21 -12.04 -0.67
C ALA A 333 -6.36 -10.89 0.34
N TYR A 334 -7.47 -10.16 0.28
CA TYR A 334 -7.86 -9.31 1.39
C TYR A 334 -8.04 -10.18 2.65
N SER A 335 -7.89 -9.58 3.82
CA SER A 335 -7.84 -10.22 5.14
C SER A 335 -6.62 -11.10 5.44
N SER A 336 -5.92 -11.63 4.45
CA SER A 336 -4.77 -12.52 4.68
C SER A 336 -3.75 -11.93 5.66
N TRP A 337 -3.17 -10.80 5.31
CA TRP A 337 -2.15 -10.14 6.13
C TRP A 337 -2.69 -9.69 7.49
N SER A 338 -3.91 -9.14 7.53
CA SER A 338 -4.48 -8.63 8.78
C SER A 338 -4.87 -9.74 9.76
N THR A 339 -5.41 -10.86 9.27
CA THR A 339 -5.72 -12.03 10.11
C THR A 339 -4.44 -12.63 10.67
N PHE A 340 -3.43 -12.81 9.82
CA PHE A 340 -2.09 -13.24 10.25
C PHE A 340 -1.53 -12.34 11.35
N THR A 341 -1.55 -11.02 11.17
CA THR A 341 -1.01 -10.07 12.16
C THR A 341 -1.74 -10.16 13.50
N ILE A 342 -3.07 -10.24 13.50
CA ILE A 342 -3.84 -10.39 14.74
C ILE A 342 -3.53 -11.72 15.42
N THR A 343 -3.47 -12.82 14.67
CA THR A 343 -3.12 -14.14 15.22
C THR A 343 -1.71 -14.15 15.80
N HIS A 344 -0.78 -13.44 15.19
CA HIS A 344 0.58 -13.27 15.69
C HIS A 344 0.61 -12.52 17.03
N HIS A 345 -0.22 -11.48 17.19
CA HIS A 345 -0.42 -10.82 18.50
C HIS A 345 -1.02 -11.78 19.54
N VAL A 346 -2.00 -12.59 19.16
CA VAL A 346 -2.59 -13.61 20.06
C VAL A 346 -1.51 -14.53 20.59
N VAL A 347 -0.66 -15.08 19.72
CA VAL A 347 0.44 -15.98 20.11
C VAL A 347 1.37 -15.32 21.13
N LEU A 348 1.79 -14.08 20.87
CA LEU A 348 2.69 -13.38 21.78
C LEU A 348 2.05 -13.01 23.12
N GLN A 349 0.80 -12.60 23.13
CA GLN A 349 0.11 -12.28 24.37
C GLN A 349 -0.24 -13.53 25.18
N TYR A 350 -0.51 -14.65 24.52
CA TYR A 350 -0.59 -15.96 25.16
C TYR A 350 0.71 -16.32 25.90
N ILE A 351 1.86 -16.10 25.28
CA ILE A 351 3.16 -16.30 25.92
C ILE A 351 3.31 -15.43 27.18
N HIS A 352 2.98 -14.12 27.07
CA HIS A 352 3.07 -13.20 28.21
C HIS A 352 2.18 -13.64 29.37
N LYS A 353 0.95 -14.08 29.08
CA LYS A 353 0.05 -14.63 30.09
C LYS A 353 0.64 -15.84 30.80
N ASN A 354 1.17 -16.81 30.05
CA ASN A 354 1.75 -18.02 30.63
C ASN A 354 2.98 -17.73 31.48
N LEU A 355 3.71 -16.69 31.20
CA LEU A 355 4.84 -16.22 32.01
C LEU A 355 4.43 -15.28 33.15
N GLY A 356 3.14 -15.01 33.33
CA GLY A 356 2.62 -14.12 34.37
C GLY A 356 3.00 -12.64 34.19
N LEU A 357 3.30 -12.24 32.97
CA LEU A 357 3.70 -10.87 32.64
C LEU A 357 2.46 -10.00 32.37
N THR A 358 2.39 -8.85 33.03
CA THR A 358 1.32 -7.84 32.83
C THR A 358 1.65 -6.86 31.72
N GLU A 359 2.92 -6.55 31.53
CA GLU A 359 3.40 -5.65 30.47
C GLU A 359 3.78 -6.45 29.23
N MET A 360 3.64 -5.80 28.06
CA MET A 360 3.94 -6.41 26.75
C MET A 360 5.34 -6.00 26.28
N TYR A 361 6.24 -6.97 26.14
CA TYR A 361 7.63 -6.77 25.78
C TYR A 361 7.94 -7.14 24.34
N TYR A 362 7.10 -6.68 23.40
CA TYR A 362 7.28 -6.91 21.97
C TYR A 362 6.65 -5.81 21.12
N GLN A 363 7.07 -5.71 19.86
CA GLN A 363 6.42 -4.93 18.81
C GLN A 363 6.32 -5.75 17.53
N ILE A 364 5.22 -5.60 16.79
CA ILE A 364 4.94 -6.32 15.54
C ILE A 364 4.56 -5.34 14.41
N LEU A 365 5.04 -5.67 13.21
CA LEU A 365 4.58 -5.15 11.94
C LEU A 365 4.44 -6.33 10.95
N GLY A 366 3.31 -7.02 11.01
CA GLY A 366 3.11 -8.26 10.24
C GLY A 366 4.07 -9.37 10.66
N ASP A 367 5.04 -9.69 9.81
CA ASP A 367 6.10 -10.68 10.03
C ASP A 367 7.36 -10.10 10.68
N ASP A 368 7.57 -8.78 10.61
CA ASP A 368 8.65 -8.11 11.33
C ASP A 368 8.32 -8.04 12.83
N ILE A 369 9.17 -8.60 13.68
CA ILE A 369 8.98 -8.62 15.12
C ILE A 369 10.27 -8.30 15.87
N VAL A 370 10.13 -7.57 16.99
CA VAL A 370 11.17 -7.42 17.99
C VAL A 370 10.60 -7.74 19.37
N ILE A 371 11.27 -8.63 20.10
CA ILE A 371 10.97 -9.01 21.47
C ILE A 371 12.12 -8.50 22.34
N TYR A 372 11.80 -7.97 23.52
CA TYR A 372 12.80 -7.41 24.43
C TYR A 372 12.70 -7.94 25.85
N HIS A 373 12.38 -9.25 25.95
CA HIS A 373 12.37 -10.04 27.16
C HIS A 373 12.86 -11.47 26.84
N ASP A 374 13.84 -11.97 27.58
CA ASP A 374 14.55 -13.20 27.22
C ASP A 374 13.65 -14.45 27.26
N GLU A 375 12.84 -14.61 28.32
CA GLU A 375 11.93 -15.76 28.44
C GLU A 375 10.81 -15.73 27.39
N VAL A 376 10.28 -14.54 27.07
CA VAL A 376 9.29 -14.39 26.00
C VAL A 376 9.89 -14.80 24.66
N ALA A 377 11.11 -14.38 24.37
CA ALA A 377 11.79 -14.72 23.13
C ALA A 377 12.09 -16.21 23.00
N LYS A 378 12.48 -16.86 24.10
CA LYS A 378 12.74 -18.30 24.16
C LYS A 378 11.45 -19.10 23.92
N GLU A 379 10.37 -18.72 24.59
CA GLU A 379 9.07 -19.37 24.45
C GLU A 379 8.47 -19.13 23.05
N TYR A 380 8.66 -17.95 22.50
CA TYR A 380 8.27 -17.65 21.12
C TYR A 380 8.97 -18.56 20.11
N GLN A 381 10.29 -18.77 20.24
CA GLN A 381 11.03 -19.70 19.37
C GLN A 381 10.52 -21.14 19.50
N ARG A 382 10.20 -21.58 20.71
CA ARG A 382 9.62 -22.90 20.96
C ARG A 382 8.28 -23.04 20.26
N LEU A 383 7.36 -22.07 20.46
CA LEU A 383 6.03 -22.10 19.87
C LEU A 383 6.08 -22.02 18.33
N MET A 384 6.93 -21.16 17.74
CA MET A 384 7.06 -21.11 16.30
C MET A 384 7.51 -22.44 15.72
N LYS A 385 8.40 -23.16 16.39
CA LYS A 385 8.81 -24.52 15.98
C LYS A 385 7.64 -25.50 16.06
N GLU A 386 6.82 -25.46 17.10
CA GLU A 386 5.64 -26.32 17.25
C GLU A 386 4.52 -25.99 16.26
N LEU A 387 4.43 -24.73 15.84
CA LEU A 387 3.52 -24.30 14.79
C LEU A 387 4.08 -24.54 13.37
N GLU A 388 5.27 -25.13 13.24
CA GLU A 388 5.98 -25.34 11.95
C GLU A 388 6.22 -24.05 11.16
N VAL A 389 6.48 -22.95 11.85
CA VAL A 389 6.85 -21.67 11.28
C VAL A 389 8.33 -21.40 11.49
N ASP A 390 9.10 -21.43 10.43
CA ASP A 390 10.54 -21.29 10.51
C ASP A 390 10.98 -19.82 10.79
N ILE A 391 11.85 -19.68 11.79
CA ILE A 391 12.58 -18.42 12.03
C ILE A 391 13.88 -18.46 11.25
N SER A 392 14.13 -17.48 10.42
CA SER A 392 15.38 -17.36 9.67
C SER A 392 16.53 -16.95 10.59
N ILE A 393 17.22 -17.91 11.17
CA ILE A 393 18.35 -17.65 12.09
C ILE A 393 19.40 -16.71 11.50
N PRO A 394 19.80 -16.84 10.22
CA PRO A 394 20.80 -15.95 9.63
C PRO A 394 20.35 -14.49 9.54
N LYS A 395 19.05 -14.21 9.47
CA LYS A 395 18.50 -12.86 9.40
C LYS A 395 18.03 -12.34 10.74
N SER A 396 18.01 -13.18 11.76
CA SER A 396 17.59 -12.82 13.11
C SER A 396 18.79 -12.27 13.90
N ASN A 397 18.57 -11.21 14.67
CA ASN A 397 19.59 -10.56 15.47
C ASN A 397 19.22 -10.62 16.97
N ILE A 398 20.21 -10.95 17.80
CA ILE A 398 20.07 -10.96 19.26
C ILE A 398 21.18 -10.11 19.85
N SER A 399 20.85 -9.02 20.53
CA SER A 399 21.85 -8.11 21.09
C SER A 399 21.29 -7.39 22.31
N SER A 400 22.17 -7.03 23.24
CA SER A 400 21.83 -6.15 24.37
C SER A 400 21.63 -4.68 23.96
N GLU A 401 22.24 -4.26 22.86
CA GLU A 401 22.34 -2.85 22.45
C GLU A 401 21.71 -2.55 21.09
N MET A 402 21.49 -3.58 20.25
CA MET A 402 21.06 -3.42 18.86
C MET A 402 19.78 -4.20 18.56
N TYR A 403 18.88 -3.60 17.76
CA TYR A 403 17.77 -4.30 17.14
C TYR A 403 17.45 -3.73 15.75
N GLU A 404 16.86 -4.57 14.91
CA GLU A 404 16.25 -4.17 13.63
C GLU A 404 14.75 -4.35 13.73
N PHE A 405 13.98 -3.33 13.32
CA PHE A 405 12.53 -3.40 13.23
C PHE A 405 12.05 -2.48 12.10
N ALA A 406 11.08 -2.93 11.29
CA ALA A 406 10.56 -2.20 10.13
C ALA A 406 11.67 -1.72 9.17
N LYS A 407 12.73 -2.54 9.00
CA LYS A 407 13.95 -2.23 8.22
C LYS A 407 14.76 -1.04 8.77
N ARG A 408 14.51 -0.67 10.00
CA ARG A 408 15.27 0.36 10.73
C ARG A 408 16.16 -0.28 11.79
N VAL A 409 17.39 0.16 11.85
CA VAL A 409 18.42 -0.38 12.76
C VAL A 409 18.71 0.62 13.86
N ILE A 410 18.54 0.18 15.09
CA ILE A 410 18.75 0.99 16.29
C ILE A 410 19.93 0.40 17.08
N ILE A 411 20.89 1.24 17.43
CA ILE A 411 22.02 0.89 18.31
C ILE A 411 22.08 1.88 19.47
N LYS A 412 22.05 1.41 20.70
CA LYS A 412 22.11 2.25 21.91
C LYS A 412 21.10 3.40 21.87
N GLY A 413 19.87 3.12 21.45
CA GLY A 413 18.81 4.11 21.35
C GLY A 413 18.98 5.15 20.22
N ARG A 414 19.93 4.94 19.29
CA ARG A 414 20.16 5.83 18.14
C ARG A 414 19.94 5.08 16.83
N GLU A 415 19.23 5.69 15.92
CA GLU A 415 19.03 5.08 14.60
C GLU A 415 20.31 5.16 13.76
N VAL A 416 20.72 4.02 13.22
CA VAL A 416 21.90 3.89 12.34
C VAL A 416 21.53 3.39 10.94
N THR A 417 20.26 3.36 10.59
CA THR A 417 19.78 2.88 9.29
C THR A 417 20.47 3.59 8.14
N GLY A 418 20.95 2.83 7.17
CA GLY A 418 21.56 3.38 5.95
C GLY A 418 20.54 4.11 5.06
N ILE A 419 21.03 5.06 4.26
CA ILE A 419 20.21 5.76 3.27
C ILE A 419 19.89 4.80 2.11
N GLN A 420 18.64 4.79 1.67
CA GLN A 420 18.18 3.90 0.58
C GLN A 420 18.60 4.44 -0.78
N ILE A 421 19.72 3.98 -1.32
CA ILE A 421 20.29 4.42 -2.62
C ILE A 421 19.27 4.19 -3.76
N ARG A 422 18.55 3.08 -3.75
CA ARG A 422 17.51 2.80 -4.77
C ARG A 422 16.48 3.91 -4.86
N GLY A 423 15.97 4.38 -3.72
CA GLY A 423 14.98 5.46 -3.69
C GLY A 423 15.51 6.76 -4.28
N LEU A 424 16.80 7.08 -4.06
CA LEU A 424 17.45 8.24 -4.67
C LEU A 424 17.55 8.08 -6.19
N LEU A 425 17.97 6.91 -6.67
CA LEU A 425 18.11 6.63 -8.11
C LEU A 425 16.77 6.66 -8.84
N GLU A 426 15.72 6.06 -8.30
CA GLU A 426 14.38 6.02 -8.90
C GLU A 426 13.68 7.39 -8.94
N ASN A 427 14.04 8.29 -8.02
CA ASN A 427 13.41 9.59 -7.90
C ASN A 427 14.31 10.77 -8.34
N HIS A 428 15.46 10.52 -8.94
CA HIS A 428 16.42 11.57 -9.32
C HIS A 428 15.83 12.69 -10.21
N SER A 429 14.82 12.37 -11.04
CA SER A 429 14.12 13.35 -11.88
C SER A 429 12.95 14.06 -11.19
N LYS A 430 12.59 13.65 -9.96
CA LYS A 430 11.43 14.16 -9.21
C LYS A 430 11.91 14.91 -7.96
N TYR A 431 12.31 16.17 -8.15
CA TYR A 431 12.92 16.99 -7.11
C TYR A 431 12.14 17.02 -5.78
N HIS A 432 10.82 17.02 -5.82
CA HIS A 432 9.97 17.01 -4.62
C HIS A 432 10.07 15.71 -3.81
N LEU A 433 10.25 14.56 -4.48
CA LEU A 433 10.44 13.28 -3.79
C LEU A 433 11.85 13.18 -3.20
N LEU A 434 12.87 13.66 -3.91
CA LEU A 434 14.22 13.77 -3.37
C LEU A 434 14.25 14.69 -2.14
N TYR A 435 13.58 15.84 -2.24
CA TYR A 435 13.44 16.77 -1.12
C TYR A 435 12.82 16.07 0.10
N GLN A 436 11.69 15.38 -0.10
CA GLN A 436 11.04 14.67 1.00
C GLN A 436 11.94 13.60 1.63
N MET A 437 12.63 12.81 0.82
CA MET A 437 13.55 11.78 1.32
C MET A 437 14.66 12.39 2.17
N VAL A 438 15.28 13.47 1.70
CA VAL A 438 16.36 14.15 2.44
C VAL A 438 15.81 14.86 3.67
N TYR A 439 14.63 15.50 3.57
CA TYR A 439 13.96 16.13 4.70
C TYR A 439 13.67 15.11 5.81
N GLU A 440 13.11 13.95 5.46
CA GLU A 440 12.85 12.86 6.41
C GLU A 440 14.13 12.34 7.08
N ILE A 441 15.19 12.13 6.29
CA ILE A 441 16.49 11.69 6.79
C ILE A 441 17.07 12.69 7.81
N ILE A 442 16.99 13.98 7.52
CA ILE A 442 17.55 15.03 8.38
C ILE A 442 16.68 15.28 9.61
N TYR A 443 15.38 15.58 9.41
CA TYR A 443 14.53 16.05 10.49
C TYR A 443 13.83 14.93 11.26
N SER A 444 13.40 13.86 10.60
CA SER A 444 12.69 12.76 11.27
C SER A 444 13.65 11.72 11.85
N ARG A 445 14.80 11.49 11.19
CA ARG A 445 15.80 10.51 11.64
C ARG A 445 17.05 11.14 12.29
N GLY A 446 17.10 12.46 12.40
CA GLY A 446 18.20 13.18 13.07
C GLY A 446 19.56 13.05 12.38
N TYR A 447 19.61 12.91 11.05
CA TYR A 447 20.85 12.81 10.30
C TYR A 447 21.35 14.22 9.94
N THR A 448 22.13 14.84 10.79
CA THR A 448 22.69 16.17 10.52
C THR A 448 23.84 16.10 9.52
N PRO A 449 23.78 16.77 8.38
CA PRO A 449 24.90 16.89 7.45
C PRO A 449 26.02 17.74 8.06
N VAL A 450 27.28 17.34 7.85
CA VAL A 450 28.43 17.99 8.51
C VAL A 450 28.82 19.30 7.85
N ARG A 451 28.50 19.50 6.57
CA ARG A 451 29.03 20.60 5.75
C ARG A 451 27.99 21.44 5.00
N PHE A 452 26.71 21.13 5.13
CA PHE A 452 25.67 21.82 4.35
C PHE A 452 24.69 22.51 5.28
N GLN A 453 24.49 23.79 5.04
CA GLN A 453 23.57 24.60 5.83
C GLN A 453 22.11 24.32 5.48
N THR A 454 21.81 23.91 4.24
CA THR A 454 20.43 23.73 3.76
C THR A 454 20.24 22.49 2.89
N ILE A 455 19.00 21.96 2.85
CA ILE A 455 18.63 20.83 1.96
C ILE A 455 18.79 21.17 0.48
N PRO A 456 18.45 22.40 -0.01
CA PRO A 456 18.69 22.78 -1.39
C PRO A 456 20.15 22.66 -1.83
N ASP A 457 21.10 23.06 -0.96
CA ASP A 457 22.53 22.97 -1.25
C ASP A 457 23.00 21.51 -1.30
N LEU A 458 22.53 20.69 -0.37
CA LEU A 458 22.85 19.27 -0.36
C LEU A 458 22.36 18.59 -1.66
N LEU A 459 21.12 18.83 -2.06
CA LEU A 459 20.57 18.25 -3.30
C LEU A 459 21.28 18.76 -4.54
N TYR A 460 21.63 20.04 -4.60
CA TYR A 460 22.43 20.60 -5.69
C TYR A 460 23.77 19.85 -5.85
N LEU A 461 24.49 19.66 -4.76
CA LEU A 461 25.77 18.95 -4.78
C LEU A 461 25.61 17.47 -5.16
N MET A 462 24.57 16.81 -4.66
CA MET A 462 24.26 15.45 -5.08
C MET A 462 24.02 15.37 -6.59
N MET A 463 23.23 16.28 -7.18
CA MET A 463 22.97 16.31 -8.62
C MET A 463 24.24 16.59 -9.43
N LYS A 464 25.08 17.47 -8.96
CA LYS A 464 26.38 17.76 -9.59
C LYS A 464 27.31 16.55 -9.56
N ASN A 465 27.39 15.87 -8.44
CA ASN A 465 28.25 14.68 -8.27
C ASN A 465 27.82 13.46 -9.10
N ILE A 466 26.52 13.32 -9.44
CA ILE A 466 26.05 12.29 -10.37
C ILE A 466 26.22 12.68 -11.84
N GLY A 467 26.91 13.80 -12.15
CA GLY A 467 27.21 14.23 -13.52
C GLY A 467 26.10 15.03 -14.20
N MET A 468 25.13 15.56 -13.46
CA MET A 468 24.08 16.40 -14.05
C MET A 468 24.67 17.76 -14.52
N LYS A 469 24.27 18.22 -15.70
CA LYS A 469 24.67 19.53 -16.20
C LYS A 469 24.30 20.64 -15.22
N GLU A 470 25.20 21.59 -15.00
CA GLU A 470 25.06 22.65 -13.99
C GLU A 470 23.75 23.42 -14.08
N LYS A 471 23.32 23.81 -15.28
CA LYS A 471 22.04 24.48 -15.53
C LYS A 471 20.84 23.72 -14.97
N PHE A 472 20.81 22.39 -15.12
CA PHE A 472 19.73 21.56 -14.58
C PHE A 472 19.82 21.40 -13.07
N ALA A 473 21.03 21.25 -12.51
CA ALA A 473 21.24 21.18 -11.07
C ALA A 473 20.83 22.48 -10.36
N LEU A 474 21.12 23.64 -10.94
CA LEU A 474 20.70 24.96 -10.45
C LEU A 474 19.18 25.13 -10.52
N ASN A 475 18.54 24.66 -11.60
CA ASN A 475 17.06 24.69 -11.70
C ASN A 475 16.40 23.85 -10.61
N ILE A 476 16.94 22.65 -10.34
CA ILE A 476 16.47 21.80 -9.24
C ILE A 476 16.69 22.49 -7.90
N LYS A 477 17.88 23.08 -7.65
CA LYS A 477 18.16 23.84 -6.45
C LYS A 477 17.13 24.95 -6.22
N SER A 478 16.84 25.76 -7.25
CA SER A 478 15.84 26.84 -7.16
C SER A 478 14.45 26.32 -6.78
N ARG A 479 13.97 25.24 -7.42
CA ARG A 479 12.67 24.63 -7.11
C ARG A 479 12.62 24.05 -5.71
N VAL A 480 13.72 23.43 -5.26
CA VAL A 480 13.83 22.87 -3.91
C VAL A 480 13.89 23.98 -2.87
N THR A 481 14.57 25.09 -3.15
CA THR A 481 14.60 26.26 -2.25
C THR A 481 13.19 26.77 -1.99
N THR A 482 12.39 26.95 -3.06
CA THR A 482 11.00 27.37 -2.94
C THR A 482 10.17 26.38 -2.13
N LEU A 483 10.31 25.08 -2.42
CA LEU A 483 9.57 24.04 -1.70
C LEU A 483 9.96 24.00 -0.22
N HIS A 484 11.24 24.16 0.09
CA HIS A 484 11.75 24.20 1.46
C HIS A 484 11.23 25.42 2.23
N ALA A 485 11.30 26.60 1.59
CA ALA A 485 10.77 27.84 2.14
C ALA A 485 9.25 27.74 2.40
N PHE A 486 8.50 27.20 1.43
CA PHE A 486 7.07 26.96 1.57
C PHE A 486 6.74 25.96 2.69
N ASN A 487 7.52 24.89 2.83
CA ASN A 487 7.33 23.93 3.91
C ASN A 487 7.58 24.56 5.29
N LYS A 488 8.59 25.44 5.41
CA LYS A 488 8.83 26.23 6.62
C LYS A 488 7.69 27.21 6.92
N PHE A 489 7.13 27.82 5.89
CA PHE A 489 5.94 28.64 6.04
C PHE A 489 4.74 27.84 6.60
N LEU A 490 4.51 26.62 6.12
CA LEU A 490 3.46 25.74 6.65
C LEU A 490 3.70 25.33 8.11
N ASP A 491 4.94 25.40 8.58
CA ASP A 491 5.32 25.18 9.99
C ASP A 491 5.32 26.50 10.80
N GLY A 492 4.82 27.61 10.24
CA GLY A 492 4.66 28.91 10.91
C GLY A 492 5.81 29.91 10.72
N ASN A 493 6.85 29.58 9.94
CA ASN A 493 7.97 30.49 9.66
C ASN A 493 7.88 31.07 8.25
N ILE A 494 7.36 32.33 8.14
CA ILE A 494 7.14 33.05 6.89
C ILE A 494 8.44 33.53 6.22
N THR A 495 9.47 33.88 7.00
CA THR A 495 10.65 34.59 6.54
C THR A 495 11.35 33.91 5.35
N PRO A 496 11.63 32.58 5.35
CA PRO A 496 12.29 31.94 4.22
C PRO A 496 11.50 32.03 2.91
N PHE A 497 10.18 32.10 2.97
CA PHE A 497 9.34 32.22 1.78
C PHE A 497 9.34 33.64 1.21
N LEU A 498 9.31 34.66 2.07
CA LEU A 498 9.50 36.05 1.66
C LEU A 498 10.87 36.30 1.05
N ASP A 499 11.93 35.75 1.63
CA ASP A 499 13.27 35.82 1.08
C ASP A 499 13.39 35.15 -0.30
N ASP A 500 12.70 34.03 -0.52
CA ASP A 500 12.66 33.38 -1.85
C ASP A 500 11.92 34.25 -2.87
N LEU A 501 10.85 34.93 -2.49
CA LEU A 501 10.13 35.89 -3.34
C LEU A 501 11.01 37.10 -3.70
N LYS A 502 11.65 37.74 -2.70
CA LYS A 502 12.58 38.87 -2.92
C LYS A 502 13.73 38.48 -3.85
N ARG A 503 14.29 37.31 -3.68
CA ARG A 503 15.35 36.79 -4.55
C ARG A 503 14.89 36.59 -6.01
N ARG A 504 13.63 36.21 -6.22
CA ARG A 504 13.05 36.00 -7.57
C ARG A 504 12.73 37.29 -8.27
N TYR A 505 12.35 38.32 -7.53
CA TYR A 505 11.91 39.63 -8.04
C TYR A 505 12.73 40.76 -7.44
N PRO A 506 14.05 40.79 -7.69
CA PRO A 506 14.98 41.78 -7.08
C PRO A 506 14.71 43.21 -7.53
N HIS A 507 14.05 43.40 -8.68
CA HIS A 507 13.75 44.72 -9.24
C HIS A 507 12.32 45.21 -8.91
N TYR A 508 11.61 44.50 -8.03
CA TYR A 508 10.30 44.98 -7.60
C TYR A 508 10.50 46.07 -6.53
N GLU A 509 10.18 47.30 -6.89
CA GLU A 509 10.34 48.48 -6.03
C GLU A 509 9.25 48.65 -5.00
N GLY A 510 8.13 47.90 -5.09
CA GLY A 510 7.08 47.85 -4.09
C GLY A 510 7.58 47.19 -2.81
N SER A 511 7.20 47.72 -1.67
CA SER A 511 7.52 47.10 -0.39
C SER A 511 6.90 45.68 -0.34
N LEU A 512 7.73 44.63 -0.42
CA LEU A 512 7.31 43.27 -0.12
C LEU A 512 7.10 43.09 1.41
N GLU A 513 6.38 44.02 2.02
CA GLU A 513 5.91 43.93 3.40
C GLU A 513 4.65 43.07 3.49
N LEU A 514 4.67 41.89 2.81
CA LEU A 514 3.62 40.92 2.96
C LEU A 514 3.60 40.40 4.40
N ASN A 515 2.55 40.73 5.11
CA ASN A 515 2.31 40.15 6.41
C ASN A 515 1.75 38.71 6.25
N GLN A 516 1.70 37.97 7.36
CA GLN A 516 1.19 36.61 7.37
C GLN A 516 -0.25 36.49 6.80
N VAL A 517 -1.08 37.52 7.04
CA VAL A 517 -2.50 37.52 6.59
C VAL A 517 -2.59 37.63 5.06
N GLU A 518 -1.82 38.54 4.47
CA GLU A 518 -1.81 38.73 3.01
C GLU A 518 -1.27 37.50 2.31
N LEU A 519 -0.18 36.90 2.81
CA LEU A 519 0.36 35.68 2.23
C LEU A 519 -0.63 34.53 2.35
N ASN A 520 -1.33 34.40 3.49
CA ASN A 520 -2.40 33.41 3.64
C ASN A 520 -3.49 33.61 2.58
N ASN A 521 -3.92 34.86 2.33
CA ASN A 521 -4.93 35.15 1.30
C ASN A 521 -4.47 34.71 -0.09
N TRP A 522 -3.23 34.98 -0.47
CA TRP A 522 -2.67 34.49 -1.74
C TRP A 522 -2.63 32.98 -1.83
N ILE A 523 -2.32 32.30 -0.74
CA ILE A 523 -2.32 30.83 -0.69
C ILE A 523 -3.75 30.31 -0.80
N TYR A 524 -4.73 30.93 -0.16
CA TYR A 524 -6.14 30.56 -0.30
C TYR A 524 -6.63 30.68 -1.75
N LEU A 525 -6.29 31.76 -2.45
CA LEU A 525 -6.61 31.92 -3.87
C LEU A 525 -5.98 30.80 -4.71
N SER A 526 -4.70 30.53 -4.47
CA SER A 526 -3.98 29.44 -5.15
C SER A 526 -4.59 28.08 -4.86
N MET A 527 -5.04 27.84 -3.62
CA MET A 527 -5.72 26.61 -3.22
C MET A 527 -7.08 26.46 -3.90
N SER A 528 -7.87 27.53 -4.01
CA SER A 528 -9.16 27.46 -4.71
C SER A 528 -8.99 26.99 -6.14
N SER A 529 -7.98 27.48 -6.85
CA SER A 529 -7.62 26.99 -8.20
C SER A 529 -7.27 25.49 -8.21
N ILE A 530 -6.52 25.00 -7.20
CA ILE A 530 -6.18 23.59 -7.09
C ILE A 530 -7.42 22.75 -6.77
N PHE A 531 -8.28 23.17 -5.84
CA PHE A 531 -9.52 22.48 -5.49
C PHE A 531 -10.41 22.29 -6.71
N ASN A 532 -10.62 23.36 -7.50
CA ASN A 532 -11.45 23.29 -8.69
C ASN A 532 -10.86 22.32 -9.74
N LYS A 533 -9.54 22.35 -9.92
CA LYS A 533 -8.87 21.42 -10.83
C LYS A 533 -8.99 19.98 -10.35
N VAL A 534 -8.78 19.72 -9.07
CA VAL A 534 -8.86 18.37 -8.48
C VAL A 534 -10.29 17.84 -8.56
N ASN A 535 -11.30 18.65 -8.27
CA ASN A 535 -12.70 18.29 -8.46
C ASN A 535 -13.00 17.91 -9.91
N GLY A 536 -12.59 18.74 -10.89
CA GLY A 536 -12.74 18.44 -12.30
C GLY A 536 -12.01 17.15 -12.75
N ASP A 537 -10.84 16.86 -12.17
CA ASP A 537 -10.10 15.63 -12.44
C ASP A 537 -10.83 14.39 -11.86
N TYR A 538 -11.44 14.49 -10.67
CA TYR A 538 -12.24 13.42 -10.10
C TYR A 538 -13.53 13.16 -10.90
N ILE A 539 -14.23 14.21 -11.30
CA ILE A 539 -15.45 14.10 -12.11
C ILE A 539 -15.13 13.41 -13.44
N ARG A 540 -14.10 13.87 -14.17
CA ARG A 540 -13.68 13.24 -15.43
C ARG A 540 -13.29 11.78 -15.23
N TYR A 541 -12.60 11.48 -14.16
CA TYR A 541 -12.21 10.10 -13.88
C TYR A 541 -13.39 9.21 -13.50
N ALA A 542 -14.33 9.71 -12.71
CA ALA A 542 -15.58 9.01 -12.40
C ALA A 542 -16.38 8.72 -13.69
N HIS A 543 -16.52 9.71 -14.56
CA HIS A 543 -17.14 9.56 -15.86
C HIS A 543 -16.44 8.50 -16.73
N ASP A 544 -15.10 8.52 -16.77
CA ASP A 544 -14.31 7.50 -17.47
C ASP A 544 -14.52 6.09 -16.90
N LEU A 545 -14.61 5.97 -15.56
CA LEU A 545 -14.83 4.68 -14.90
C LEU A 545 -16.23 4.08 -15.23
N ILE A 546 -17.22 4.93 -15.41
CA ILE A 546 -18.60 4.50 -15.74
C ILE A 546 -18.72 4.21 -17.25
N ASN A 547 -18.29 5.14 -18.09
CA ASN A 547 -18.60 5.10 -19.53
C ASN A 547 -17.69 4.15 -20.32
N ARG A 548 -16.42 3.97 -19.95
CA ARG A 548 -15.53 3.05 -20.69
C ARG A 548 -15.98 1.60 -20.65
N PRO A 549 -16.35 1.03 -19.48
CA PRO A 549 -16.90 -0.31 -19.43
C PRO A 549 -18.21 -0.44 -20.21
N ILE A 550 -19.08 0.56 -20.13
CA ILE A 550 -20.35 0.60 -20.87
C ILE A 550 -20.11 0.60 -22.38
N ALA A 551 -19.20 1.45 -22.87
CA ALA A 551 -18.87 1.50 -24.29
C ALA A 551 -18.31 0.16 -24.82
N ILE A 552 -17.49 -0.53 -24.00
CA ILE A 552 -16.99 -1.87 -24.34
C ILE A 552 -18.12 -2.88 -24.39
N GLU A 553 -19.06 -2.83 -23.46
CA GLU A 553 -20.20 -3.72 -23.40
C GLU A 553 -21.17 -3.46 -24.55
N GLN A 554 -21.47 -2.20 -24.86
CA GLN A 554 -22.29 -1.82 -26.01
C GLN A 554 -21.69 -2.29 -27.33
N ALA A 555 -20.38 -2.08 -27.52
CA ALA A 555 -19.68 -2.58 -28.70
C ALA A 555 -19.72 -4.13 -28.77
N ALA A 556 -19.73 -4.81 -27.60
CA ALA A 556 -19.81 -6.27 -27.50
C ALA A 556 -21.15 -6.82 -27.94
N ILE A 557 -22.21 -6.14 -27.55
CA ILE A 557 -23.60 -6.62 -27.77
C ILE A 557 -24.09 -6.18 -29.14
N GLY A 558 -23.37 -5.29 -29.84
CA GLY A 558 -23.79 -4.73 -31.12
C GLY A 558 -24.99 -3.78 -31.00
N LEU A 559 -25.17 -3.20 -29.81
CA LEU A 559 -26.28 -2.28 -29.54
C LEU A 559 -25.87 -0.87 -29.95
N ALA A 560 -26.65 -0.32 -30.90
CA ALA A 560 -26.55 1.07 -31.32
C ALA A 560 -27.47 2.00 -30.52
N ASP A 561 -28.36 1.46 -29.68
CA ASP A 561 -29.40 2.23 -29.00
C ASP A 561 -28.96 2.66 -27.59
N PRO A 562 -28.92 3.98 -27.32
CA PRO A 562 -28.63 4.50 -25.98
C PRO A 562 -29.60 4.06 -24.88
N SER A 563 -30.84 3.66 -25.23
CA SER A 563 -31.85 3.19 -24.27
C SER A 563 -31.43 1.91 -23.56
N ASP A 564 -30.57 1.11 -24.16
CA ASP A 564 -30.09 -0.17 -23.61
C ASP A 564 -28.99 -0.04 -22.56
N ILE A 565 -28.46 1.17 -22.31
CA ILE A 565 -27.50 1.44 -21.24
C ILE A 565 -28.04 0.98 -19.88
N TRP A 566 -29.33 1.13 -19.65
CA TRP A 566 -30.01 0.78 -18.41
C TRP A 566 -30.07 -0.74 -18.14
N THR A 567 -29.87 -1.55 -19.17
CA THR A 567 -29.85 -3.02 -19.06
C THR A 567 -28.42 -3.57 -18.92
N SER A 568 -27.40 -2.69 -18.96
CA SER A 568 -26.00 -3.08 -18.83
C SER A 568 -25.68 -3.49 -17.38
N PRO A 569 -25.27 -4.74 -17.13
CA PRO A 569 -24.86 -5.16 -15.79
C PRO A 569 -23.67 -4.36 -15.24
N ILE A 570 -22.73 -3.94 -16.11
CA ILE A 570 -21.57 -3.13 -15.71
C ILE A 570 -22.02 -1.75 -15.26
N TYR A 571 -23.04 -1.17 -15.89
CA TYR A 571 -23.58 0.12 -15.46
C TYR A 571 -24.06 0.07 -14.01
N TYR A 572 -24.83 -0.95 -13.66
CA TYR A 572 -25.33 -1.13 -12.28
C TYR A 572 -24.20 -1.42 -11.29
N LEU A 573 -23.19 -2.16 -11.73
CA LEU A 573 -22.02 -2.47 -10.88
C LEU A 573 -21.15 -1.25 -10.60
N THR A 574 -21.01 -0.33 -11.55
CA THR A 574 -20.02 0.76 -11.49
C THR A 574 -20.60 2.12 -11.14
N LYS A 575 -21.82 2.42 -11.61
CA LYS A 575 -22.39 3.77 -11.45
C LYS A 575 -22.56 4.15 -9.99
N LEU A 576 -23.28 3.35 -9.23
CA LEU A 576 -23.64 3.69 -7.87
C LEU A 576 -22.39 3.84 -6.96
N PRO A 577 -21.45 2.88 -6.89
CA PRO A 577 -20.26 3.03 -6.08
C PRO A 577 -19.35 4.19 -6.55
N VAL A 578 -19.24 4.42 -7.85
CA VAL A 578 -18.43 5.54 -8.38
C VAL A 578 -19.03 6.88 -8.00
N MET A 579 -20.33 7.03 -8.14
CA MET A 579 -21.03 8.29 -7.81
C MET A 579 -21.00 8.57 -6.32
N GLU A 580 -21.20 7.56 -5.48
CA GLU A 580 -21.12 7.74 -4.02
C GLU A 580 -19.68 8.06 -3.57
N ALA A 581 -18.69 7.38 -4.12
CA ALA A 581 -17.28 7.70 -3.87
C ALA A 581 -16.93 9.13 -4.32
N LEU A 582 -17.42 9.57 -5.48
CA LEU A 582 -17.25 10.92 -5.98
C LEU A 582 -17.89 11.94 -5.03
N ARG A 583 -19.15 11.73 -4.67
CA ARG A 583 -19.90 12.57 -3.74
C ARG A 583 -19.17 12.72 -2.40
N ASN A 584 -18.70 11.62 -1.81
CA ASN A 584 -18.01 11.64 -0.53
C ASN A 584 -16.65 12.37 -0.64
N THR A 585 -15.90 12.10 -1.72
CA THR A 585 -14.62 12.77 -1.97
C THR A 585 -14.80 14.28 -2.17
N ILE A 586 -15.80 14.70 -2.97
CA ILE A 586 -16.09 16.14 -3.17
C ILE A 586 -16.58 16.79 -1.86
N ARG A 587 -17.42 16.11 -1.07
CA ARG A 587 -17.85 16.61 0.24
C ARG A 587 -16.68 16.78 1.20
N SER A 588 -15.78 15.82 1.25
CA SER A 588 -14.56 15.88 2.06
C SER A 588 -13.68 17.07 1.63
N LEU A 589 -13.45 17.25 0.33
CA LEU A 589 -12.73 18.40 -0.20
C LEU A 589 -13.41 19.74 0.17
N ASN A 590 -14.73 19.82 0.06
CA ASN A 590 -15.46 21.03 0.41
C ASN A 590 -15.42 21.32 1.93
N ARG A 591 -15.48 20.29 2.77
CA ARG A 591 -15.27 20.45 4.24
C ARG A 591 -13.86 20.94 4.53
N SER A 592 -12.86 20.43 3.83
CA SER A 592 -11.47 20.81 4.06
C SER A 592 -11.19 22.28 3.74
N ARG A 593 -11.97 22.93 2.86
CA ARG A 593 -11.88 24.38 2.60
C ARG A 593 -12.18 25.24 3.83
N LYS A 594 -12.91 24.68 4.82
CA LYS A 594 -13.27 25.37 6.07
C LYS A 594 -12.28 25.11 7.22
N LEU A 595 -11.21 24.34 6.96
CA LEU A 595 -10.18 24.08 7.96
C LEU A 595 -9.33 25.34 8.14
N GLU A 596 -8.94 25.62 9.37
CA GLU A 596 -8.10 26.78 9.72
C GLU A 596 -6.66 26.60 9.23
N SER A 597 -6.20 25.34 9.16
CA SER A 597 -4.83 25.00 8.77
C SER A 597 -4.70 24.74 7.29
N ILE A 598 -3.88 25.54 6.59
CA ILE A 598 -3.47 25.30 5.19
C ILE A 598 -2.88 23.90 5.03
N LYS A 599 -2.12 23.42 6.00
CA LYS A 599 -1.50 22.10 6.01
C LYS A 599 -2.54 20.97 5.93
N ASP A 600 -3.64 21.11 6.66
CA ASP A 600 -4.72 20.12 6.67
C ASP A 600 -5.58 20.20 5.40
N MET A 601 -5.78 21.39 4.87
CA MET A 601 -6.41 21.55 3.54
C MET A 601 -5.60 20.85 2.44
N VAL A 602 -4.27 21.02 2.43
CA VAL A 602 -3.40 20.36 1.44
C VAL A 602 -3.37 18.85 1.62
N LYS A 603 -3.43 18.36 2.88
CA LYS A 603 -3.57 16.91 3.15
C LYS A 603 -4.86 16.35 2.55
N ALA A 604 -5.97 17.03 2.70
CA ALA A 604 -7.25 16.61 2.13
C ALA A 604 -7.23 16.56 0.58
N ILE A 605 -6.52 17.49 -0.06
CA ILE A 605 -6.30 17.45 -1.51
C ILE A 605 -5.44 16.25 -1.93
N ALA A 606 -4.44 15.91 -1.13
CA ALA A 606 -3.46 14.87 -1.46
C ALA A 606 -3.98 13.45 -1.17
N LEU A 607 -4.89 13.31 -0.22
CA LEU A 607 -5.40 12.03 0.27
C LEU A 607 -6.92 11.95 0.03
N PRO A 608 -7.36 11.41 -1.10
CA PRO A 608 -8.79 11.22 -1.34
C PRO A 608 -9.38 10.19 -0.35
N ASP A 609 -10.61 10.42 0.10
CA ASP A 609 -11.31 9.54 1.04
C ASP A 609 -11.70 8.18 0.45
N SER A 610 -11.55 7.99 -0.87
CA SER A 610 -11.93 6.78 -1.56
C SER A 610 -10.77 6.14 -2.31
N ASP A 611 -10.60 4.83 -2.11
CA ASP A 611 -9.63 3.98 -2.82
C ASP A 611 -9.77 4.07 -4.36
N ILE A 612 -10.96 4.37 -4.86
CA ILE A 612 -11.24 4.54 -6.29
C ILE A 612 -10.40 5.67 -6.89
N PHE A 613 -10.21 6.75 -6.14
CA PHE A 613 -9.49 7.94 -6.58
C PHE A 613 -8.02 7.95 -6.18
N GLU A 614 -7.57 6.99 -5.35
CA GLU A 614 -6.21 6.92 -4.80
C GLU A 614 -5.11 7.05 -5.86
N LYS A 615 -5.27 6.43 -7.03
CA LYS A 615 -4.25 6.48 -8.08
C LYS A 615 -4.23 7.77 -8.90
N ARG A 616 -5.34 8.49 -8.97
CA ARG A 616 -5.44 9.71 -9.78
C ARG A 616 -5.47 11.00 -8.99
N GLY A 617 -5.97 10.93 -7.75
CA GLY A 617 -5.94 12.04 -6.80
C GLY A 617 -4.69 12.08 -5.94
N SER A 618 -3.99 10.96 -5.75
CA SER A 618 -2.79 10.89 -4.92
C SER A 618 -1.60 11.61 -5.57
N ILE A 619 -1.69 12.90 -5.61
CA ILE A 619 -0.47 13.69 -5.54
C ILE A 619 0.08 13.37 -4.14
N ARG A 620 1.23 12.67 -4.05
CA ARG A 620 1.89 12.52 -2.75
C ARG A 620 1.91 13.88 -2.07
N LEU A 621 1.68 13.93 -0.77
CA LEU A 621 1.51 15.20 -0.03
C LEU A 621 2.58 16.24 -0.38
N ILE A 622 3.83 15.80 -0.52
CA ILE A 622 4.94 16.67 -0.94
C ILE A 622 4.78 17.19 -2.39
N GLY A 623 4.18 16.43 -3.28
CA GLY A 623 3.86 16.87 -4.64
C GLY A 623 2.75 17.92 -4.63
N ALA A 624 1.80 17.82 -3.71
CA ALA A 624 0.78 18.83 -3.49
C ALA A 624 1.40 20.14 -2.97
N TYR A 625 2.32 20.05 -2.01
CA TYR A 625 3.07 21.22 -1.51
C TYR A 625 3.91 21.87 -2.63
N ALA A 626 4.63 21.09 -3.42
CA ALA A 626 5.42 21.59 -4.53
C ALA A 626 4.57 22.30 -5.60
N LYS A 627 3.38 21.74 -5.88
CA LYS A 627 2.44 22.33 -6.83
C LYS A 627 1.82 23.61 -6.27
N LEU A 628 1.43 23.60 -5.00
CA LEU A 628 0.86 24.78 -4.35
C LEU A 628 1.89 25.92 -4.29
N ALA A 629 3.13 25.65 -3.87
CA ALA A 629 4.20 26.63 -3.86
C ALA A 629 4.42 27.27 -5.24
N LYS A 630 4.44 26.44 -6.30
CA LYS A 630 4.57 26.95 -7.68
C LYS A 630 3.39 27.83 -8.10
N ILE A 631 2.16 27.44 -7.78
CA ILE A 631 0.95 28.18 -8.14
C ILE A 631 0.92 29.49 -7.34
N THR A 632 1.26 29.47 -6.05
CA THR A 632 1.30 30.68 -5.20
C THR A 632 2.28 31.71 -5.77
N ILE A 633 3.47 31.27 -6.20
CA ILE A 633 4.43 32.19 -6.87
C ILE A 633 3.87 32.73 -8.18
N ALA A 634 3.27 31.89 -9.01
CA ALA A 634 2.69 32.34 -10.29
C ALA A 634 1.50 33.29 -10.06
N THR A 635 0.70 33.05 -9.04
CA THR A 635 -0.41 33.95 -8.65
C THR A 635 0.15 35.29 -8.16
N PHE A 636 1.18 35.26 -7.31
CA PHE A 636 1.86 36.46 -6.85
C PHE A 636 2.46 37.25 -8.02
N GLU A 637 3.19 36.60 -8.92
CA GLU A 637 3.75 37.24 -10.13
C GLU A 637 2.67 37.92 -10.96
N HIS A 638 1.57 37.21 -11.19
CA HIS A 638 0.49 37.71 -12.02
C HIS A 638 -0.22 38.92 -11.40
N HIS A 639 -0.52 38.90 -10.12
CA HIS A 639 -1.30 39.92 -9.44
C HIS A 639 -0.45 41.09 -8.93
N VAL A 640 0.68 40.79 -8.30
CA VAL A 640 1.48 41.81 -7.64
C VAL A 640 2.48 42.45 -8.62
N ILE A 641 3.18 41.60 -9.40
CA ILE A 641 4.23 42.10 -10.28
C ILE A 641 3.68 42.68 -11.61
N GLN A 642 2.68 41.97 -12.18
CA GLN A 642 2.10 42.39 -13.47
C GLN A 642 0.86 43.26 -13.35
N GLY A 643 0.35 43.47 -12.14
CA GLY A 643 -0.85 44.28 -11.86
C GLY A 643 -2.12 43.79 -12.57
N ARG A 644 -2.16 42.49 -12.93
CA ARG A 644 -3.32 41.91 -13.63
C ARG A 644 -4.29 41.33 -12.59
N LEU A 645 -5.55 41.73 -12.71
CA LEU A 645 -6.64 41.11 -11.91
C LEU A 645 -6.82 39.64 -12.37
N ALA A 646 -6.67 38.69 -11.48
CA ALA A 646 -7.06 37.31 -11.78
C ALA A 646 -8.57 37.22 -11.87
N ALA A 647 -9.03 36.42 -12.83
CA ALA A 647 -10.38 35.86 -12.69
C ALA A 647 -10.41 35.03 -11.39
N ILE A 648 -11.16 35.49 -10.41
CA ILE A 648 -11.37 34.79 -9.14
C ILE A 648 -12.11 33.49 -9.52
N PRO A 649 -11.53 32.30 -9.29
CA PRO A 649 -12.25 31.08 -9.57
C PRO A 649 -13.52 31.07 -8.70
N ASP A 650 -14.68 30.79 -9.30
CA ASP A 650 -15.93 30.70 -8.57
C ASP A 650 -15.77 29.72 -7.40
N PRO A 651 -15.84 30.17 -6.13
CA PRO A 651 -15.69 29.30 -4.96
C PRO A 651 -16.83 28.28 -4.86
N ASN A 652 -17.94 28.50 -5.56
CA ASN A 652 -19.13 27.66 -5.53
C ASN A 652 -19.16 26.58 -6.62
N LEU A 653 -18.22 26.59 -7.58
CA LEU A 653 -18.24 25.62 -8.70
C LEU A 653 -18.29 24.17 -8.20
N GLY A 654 -17.54 23.85 -7.16
CA GLY A 654 -17.56 22.51 -6.55
C GLY A 654 -18.89 22.17 -5.88
N SER A 655 -19.55 23.15 -5.28
CA SER A 655 -20.89 23.00 -4.66
C SER A 655 -21.96 22.84 -5.75
N GLN A 656 -21.91 23.63 -6.81
CA GLN A 656 -22.85 23.56 -7.94
C GLN A 656 -22.77 22.18 -8.63
N VAL A 657 -21.56 21.66 -8.87
CA VAL A 657 -21.37 20.33 -9.45
C VAL A 657 -21.89 19.26 -8.49
N LEU A 658 -21.65 19.40 -7.17
CA LEU A 658 -22.18 18.46 -6.18
C LEU A 658 -23.70 18.49 -6.13
N ASP A 659 -24.30 19.67 -6.18
CA ASP A 659 -25.76 19.85 -6.17
C ASP A 659 -26.40 19.26 -7.43
N HIS A 660 -25.76 19.41 -8.57
CA HIS A 660 -26.21 18.79 -9.84
C HIS A 660 -26.15 17.25 -9.75
N ILE A 661 -25.04 16.69 -9.25
CA ILE A 661 -24.90 15.25 -9.03
C ILE A 661 -25.97 14.73 -8.04
N VAL A 662 -26.21 15.47 -6.95
CA VAL A 662 -27.24 15.10 -5.95
C VAL A 662 -28.64 15.18 -6.54
N SER A 663 -28.91 16.19 -7.36
CA SER A 663 -30.17 16.33 -8.09
C SER A 663 -30.40 15.16 -9.04
N ASP A 664 -29.40 14.80 -9.86
CA ASP A 664 -29.47 13.64 -10.76
C ASP A 664 -29.73 12.33 -10.01
N MET A 665 -29.07 12.15 -8.86
CA MET A 665 -29.29 10.97 -8.02
C MET A 665 -30.69 10.95 -7.39
N ARG A 666 -31.20 12.09 -6.98
CA ARG A 666 -32.59 12.21 -6.45
C ARG A 666 -33.62 11.92 -7.55
N THR A 667 -33.44 12.51 -8.72
CA THR A 667 -34.31 12.26 -9.89
C THR A 667 -34.30 10.78 -10.25
N TYR A 668 -33.13 10.15 -10.29
CA TYR A 668 -33.01 8.71 -10.52
C TYR A 668 -33.75 7.87 -9.45
N GLN A 669 -33.65 8.24 -8.17
CA GLN A 669 -34.36 7.54 -7.09
C GLN A 669 -35.89 7.73 -7.18
N ILE A 670 -36.33 8.94 -7.53
CA ILE A 670 -37.73 9.26 -7.74
C ILE A 670 -38.26 8.50 -8.96
N ASP A 671 -37.58 8.53 -10.08
CA ASP A 671 -37.95 7.82 -11.30
C ASP A 671 -38.04 6.30 -11.07
N LYS A 672 -37.14 5.76 -10.27
CA LYS A 672 -37.17 4.35 -9.85
C LYS A 672 -38.35 4.05 -8.93
N SER A 673 -38.66 4.93 -7.97
CA SER A 673 -39.77 4.77 -7.03
C SER A 673 -41.14 4.92 -7.72
N HIS A 674 -41.24 5.72 -8.76
CA HIS A 674 -42.44 5.95 -9.55
C HIS A 674 -42.62 5.00 -10.75
N GLY A 675 -41.71 4.03 -10.92
CA GLY A 675 -41.77 3.08 -12.05
C GLY A 675 -41.53 3.69 -13.43
N LEU A 676 -41.02 4.94 -13.47
CA LEU A 676 -40.66 5.63 -14.70
C LEU A 676 -39.41 5.07 -15.37
N ILE A 677 -38.59 4.33 -14.59
CA ILE A 677 -37.52 3.52 -15.15
C ILE A 677 -38.16 2.16 -15.49
N PRO A 678 -38.20 1.75 -16.76
CA PRO A 678 -38.81 0.47 -17.12
C PRO A 678 -38.12 -0.66 -16.33
N PRO A 679 -38.90 -1.60 -15.77
CA PRO A 679 -38.33 -2.79 -15.16
C PRO A 679 -37.47 -3.49 -16.21
N ALA A 680 -36.37 -4.09 -15.77
CA ALA A 680 -35.47 -4.84 -16.64
C ALA A 680 -36.35 -5.76 -17.54
N PRO A 681 -36.16 -5.79 -18.87
CA PRO A 681 -36.96 -6.56 -19.76
C PRO A 681 -37.00 -8.01 -19.29
N LYS A 682 -38.20 -8.54 -19.08
CA LYS A 682 -38.38 -9.97 -18.77
C LYS A 682 -37.67 -10.77 -19.85
N PRO A 683 -36.92 -11.82 -19.50
CA PRO A 683 -36.35 -12.68 -20.51
C PRO A 683 -37.43 -13.15 -21.47
N PRO A 684 -37.18 -13.19 -22.78
CA PRO A 684 -38.17 -13.67 -23.74
C PRO A 684 -38.60 -15.06 -23.30
N VAL A 685 -39.93 -15.22 -23.12
CA VAL A 685 -40.52 -16.52 -22.93
C VAL A 685 -40.25 -17.29 -24.22
N THR A 686 -39.37 -18.26 -24.15
CA THR A 686 -39.13 -19.19 -25.26
C THR A 686 -40.43 -19.97 -25.50
N PRO A 687 -40.88 -20.08 -26.75
CA PRO A 687 -42.06 -20.88 -27.08
C PRO A 687 -41.86 -22.36 -26.80
#